data_b61db59a5889271b55ef134561813b82
#
_entry.id   b61db59a5889271b55ef134561813b82
#
_cell.length_a   1.000
_cell.length_b   1.000
_cell.length_c   1.000
_cell.angle_alpha   90.00
_cell.angle_beta   90.00
_cell.angle_gamma   90.00
#
_symmetry.space_group_name_H-M   'P 1'
#
loop_
_entity.id
_entity.type
_entity.pdbx_description
1 polymer ?
#
loop_
_entity_poly.entity_id
_entity_poly.type
_entity_poly.pdbx_seq_one_letter_code
_entity_poly.pdbx_strand_id
1 'polypeptide(L)'
;MNFNNFTIKAQEAVQKASEITTGNQQQAIEPAHLLKGLLLVDENVITYLLKKLNVNLNRLNDTLDEQIASYPKVSGSDVYLSSASNSVLQKAQSYLKEFKDEFVSVEHILLGILSVTDKTSTALKDFGVNEKDLKKAIISLRGDSKVTDQNAEATYNALNKYARNLNEYAESGKLDPVIGRDEEIRRVIQILSRRTKNNPILVGEPGVGKTAIAEGIAFRIIKGDVPESLKTKTVYSLDMGALIAGAKYKGEFEERLKAVIKEVTQADGEIILFIDEIHTLVGAGGGEGAMDAANILKPALARGELRAIGATTLNEYQKYVEKDKALERRFQMVLVDEPDTADAISILRGLKERYEAHHKVRIKDEAIIAAVEMSQRYISDRFLPDKAIDLMDEAASKLRLEMDSVPEVVDELDRRIMQLEIEREAIKREKDDKKVKELSEEIANLSAERDSLRAKWQGEKDVVDGINLKVEQIENYKLEAEQAERAGDYGKVAELRYGRIREAQEEVEKLKEALLTNQSDSRMLKEEVTAEDIAGVVSRWTGIPVSKMIQSEREKLLSLEDELHKRVAGQHEAIEAISDAIRRSRAGLQDKRKPIGSFIFLGTTGVGKTELAKALAEYLFNDEAAMVRIDMSEYQERHAVSRLIGAPPGYVGYDEGGQLTEAVRRKPYSVILLDEIEKAHPDVFNILLQVLDDGRLTDNKGRVVNFKNTIIIMTSNIGSHIIQENFQDFDDSDKDEVMAKTKNQLFELLRQTIRPEFLNRIDEIIMFTPLSRDEVGDIVKLQFKQVQQTLAEMGITIEASEEALDWLAQLGYDPQFGARPLKRVIQKRILNELSKEILAGKIDKDSKIKLDMFDNKFVFLNEKDKATA
;
A
#
# COMPACT_ATOMS: atom_id res chain seq x y z
N MET A 1 24.52 -20.99 49.38
CA MET A 1 23.82 -19.73 49.67
C MET A 1 22.35 -19.86 49.31
N ASN A 2 21.46 -19.32 50.11
CA ASN A 2 20.04 -19.30 49.74
C ASN A 2 19.75 -18.03 48.92
N PHE A 3 19.31 -18.15 47.65
CA PHE A 3 19.07 -17.02 46.78
C PHE A 3 17.61 -16.53 46.84
N ASN A 4 16.81 -16.96 47.83
CA ASN A 4 15.40 -16.58 47.94
C ASN A 4 15.22 -15.04 48.18
N ASN A 5 16.25 -14.37 48.71
CA ASN A 5 16.23 -12.91 48.92
C ASN A 5 16.89 -12.16 47.78
N PHE A 6 17.05 -12.73 46.61
CA PHE A 6 17.56 -12.10 45.42
C PHE A 6 16.45 -11.90 44.43
N THR A 7 16.50 -10.82 43.65
CA THR A 7 15.60 -10.61 42.54
C THR A 7 15.82 -11.66 41.49
N ILE A 8 14.83 -11.89 40.63
CA ILE A 8 14.90 -12.90 39.55
C ILE A 8 16.12 -12.60 38.65
N LYS A 9 16.31 -11.37 38.23
CA LYS A 9 17.48 -10.99 37.42
C LYS A 9 18.81 -11.17 38.13
N ALA A 10 18.87 -10.91 39.43
CA ALA A 10 20.08 -11.15 40.22
C ALA A 10 20.40 -12.67 40.30
N GLN A 11 19.37 -13.52 40.42
CA GLN A 11 19.52 -14.97 40.35
C GLN A 11 19.97 -15.44 38.98
N GLU A 12 19.35 -14.92 37.91
CA GLU A 12 19.72 -15.23 36.52
C GLU A 12 21.17 -14.81 36.21
N ALA A 13 21.63 -13.67 36.74
CA ALA A 13 22.99 -13.21 36.56
C ALA A 13 24.03 -14.15 37.25
N VAL A 14 23.70 -14.67 38.42
CA VAL A 14 24.54 -15.67 39.09
C VAL A 14 24.50 -17.01 38.31
N GLN A 15 23.37 -17.41 37.83
CA GLN A 15 23.23 -18.60 36.96
C GLN A 15 24.05 -18.43 35.67
N LYS A 16 23.96 -17.26 35.03
CA LYS A 16 24.73 -16.98 33.82
C LYS A 16 26.23 -16.97 34.08
N ALA A 17 26.65 -16.44 35.22
CA ALA A 17 28.06 -16.53 35.68
C ALA A 17 28.52 -17.99 35.81
N SER A 18 27.65 -18.88 36.31
CA SER A 18 27.93 -20.31 36.39
C SER A 18 28.05 -20.96 35.00
N GLU A 19 27.18 -20.62 34.06
CA GLU A 19 27.25 -21.08 32.67
C GLU A 19 28.57 -20.64 32.00
N ILE A 20 28.97 -19.37 32.19
CA ILE A 20 30.23 -18.85 31.66
C ILE A 20 31.41 -19.61 32.23
N THR A 21 31.41 -19.89 33.52
CA THR A 21 32.45 -20.62 34.23
C THR A 21 32.58 -22.03 33.65
N THR A 22 31.44 -22.70 33.47
CA THR A 22 31.41 -24.06 32.89
C THR A 22 31.88 -24.06 31.43
N GLY A 23 31.41 -23.09 30.63
CA GLY A 23 31.78 -22.94 29.21
C GLY A 23 33.28 -22.73 29.00
N ASN A 24 33.96 -22.08 29.97
CA ASN A 24 35.40 -21.86 29.96
C ASN A 24 36.20 -22.99 30.64
N GLN A 25 35.57 -24.11 30.99
CA GLN A 25 36.18 -25.24 31.72
C GLN A 25 36.85 -24.82 33.06
N GLN A 26 36.17 -23.96 33.82
CA GLN A 26 36.63 -23.48 35.11
C GLN A 26 35.70 -23.97 36.21
N GLN A 27 36.17 -24.08 37.47
CA GLN A 27 35.37 -24.55 38.59
C GLN A 27 34.89 -23.47 39.53
N ALA A 28 35.66 -22.40 39.67
CA ALA A 28 35.34 -21.32 40.61
C ALA A 28 34.66 -20.15 39.87
N ILE A 29 33.47 -19.77 40.31
CA ILE A 29 32.82 -18.53 39.88
C ILE A 29 33.54 -17.38 40.54
N GLU A 30 34.33 -16.63 39.80
CA GLU A 30 35.06 -15.44 40.24
C GLU A 30 34.23 -14.16 40.00
N PRO A 31 34.54 -13.02 40.63
CA PRO A 31 33.83 -11.76 40.45
C PRO A 31 33.74 -11.30 38.99
N ALA A 32 34.70 -11.64 38.13
CA ALA A 32 34.66 -11.35 36.71
C ALA A 32 33.51 -12.09 36.00
N HIS A 33 33.25 -13.33 36.38
CA HIS A 33 32.11 -14.10 35.85
C HIS A 33 30.77 -13.49 36.29
N LEU A 34 30.69 -13.02 37.56
CA LEU A 34 29.50 -12.32 38.07
C LEU A 34 29.25 -11.03 37.30
N LEU A 35 30.29 -10.20 37.08
CA LEU A 35 30.16 -8.95 36.32
C LEU A 35 29.77 -9.22 34.85
N LYS A 36 30.36 -10.23 34.20
CA LYS A 36 29.99 -10.64 32.87
C LYS A 36 28.55 -11.17 32.81
N GLY A 37 28.13 -11.96 33.80
CA GLY A 37 26.75 -12.42 33.96
C GLY A 37 25.76 -11.27 34.12
N LEU A 38 26.09 -10.26 34.92
CA LEU A 38 25.28 -9.05 35.07
C LEU A 38 25.13 -8.29 33.76
N LEU A 39 26.21 -8.11 33.00
CA LEU A 39 26.17 -7.43 31.70
C LEU A 39 25.36 -8.17 30.64
N LEU A 40 25.32 -9.52 30.71
CA LEU A 40 24.57 -10.34 29.75
C LEU A 40 23.08 -10.48 30.10
N VAL A 41 22.72 -10.44 31.38
CA VAL A 41 21.33 -10.62 31.85
C VAL A 41 20.59 -9.30 31.89
N ASP A 42 21.26 -8.22 32.22
CA ASP A 42 20.62 -6.93 32.36
C ASP A 42 21.27 -5.84 31.48
N GLU A 43 20.86 -5.80 30.27
CA GLU A 43 21.27 -4.77 29.30
C GLU A 43 20.80 -3.35 29.68
N ASN A 44 19.83 -3.22 30.59
CA ASN A 44 19.20 -1.95 30.91
C ASN A 44 19.81 -1.25 32.16
N VAL A 45 19.74 -1.89 33.33
CA VAL A 45 20.16 -1.25 34.59
C VAL A 45 21.66 -1.14 34.65
N ILE A 46 22.40 -2.24 34.51
CA ILE A 46 23.85 -2.26 34.59
C ILE A 46 24.51 -1.43 33.50
N THR A 47 24.04 -1.61 32.28
CA THR A 47 24.52 -0.86 31.11
C THR A 47 24.24 0.63 31.25
N TYR A 48 23.06 1.04 31.74
CA TYR A 48 22.75 2.43 32.02
C TYR A 48 23.66 3.04 33.10
N LEU A 49 23.84 2.33 34.24
CA LEU A 49 24.69 2.80 35.31
C LEU A 49 26.14 3.02 34.88
N LEU A 50 26.70 2.07 34.13
CA LEU A 50 28.06 2.16 33.61
C LEU A 50 28.22 3.26 32.55
N LYS A 51 27.27 3.41 31.63
CA LYS A 51 27.24 4.49 30.62
C LYS A 51 27.17 5.88 31.30
N LYS A 52 26.29 6.01 32.30
CA LYS A 52 26.16 7.27 33.08
C LYS A 52 27.46 7.66 33.79
N LEU A 53 28.30 6.69 34.12
CA LEU A 53 29.65 6.89 34.66
C LEU A 53 30.74 6.98 33.58
N ASN A 54 30.35 7.15 32.29
CA ASN A 54 31.23 7.28 31.12
C ASN A 54 32.16 6.08 30.90
N VAL A 55 31.72 4.84 31.27
CA VAL A 55 32.51 3.62 31.08
C VAL A 55 32.36 3.16 29.64
N ASN A 56 33.45 2.88 28.94
CA ASN A 56 33.44 2.25 27.65
C ASN A 56 33.18 0.75 27.81
N LEU A 57 31.92 0.32 27.49
CA LEU A 57 31.46 -1.06 27.68
C LEU A 57 32.22 -2.06 26.83
N ASN A 58 32.62 -1.71 25.59
CA ASN A 58 33.36 -2.64 24.74
C ASN A 58 34.71 -2.98 25.34
N ARG A 59 35.50 -1.95 25.78
CA ARG A 59 36.76 -2.16 26.42
C ARG A 59 36.63 -2.89 27.76
N LEU A 60 35.58 -2.61 28.54
CA LEU A 60 35.32 -3.33 29.79
C LEU A 60 35.05 -4.83 29.49
N ASN A 61 34.24 -5.12 28.47
CA ASN A 61 33.98 -6.50 28.07
C ASN A 61 35.24 -7.25 27.61
N ASP A 62 36.09 -6.60 26.81
CA ASP A 62 37.37 -7.18 26.37
C ASP A 62 38.26 -7.49 27.56
N THR A 63 38.41 -6.53 28.52
CA THR A 63 39.18 -6.72 29.75
C THR A 63 38.64 -7.87 30.61
N LEU A 64 37.31 -8.01 30.72
CA LEU A 64 36.68 -9.12 31.44
C LEU A 64 36.93 -10.46 30.76
N ASP A 65 36.86 -10.51 29.43
CA ASP A 65 37.13 -11.74 28.66
C ASP A 65 38.60 -12.18 28.82
N GLU A 66 39.56 -11.25 28.76
CA GLU A 66 40.97 -11.50 29.04
C GLU A 66 41.18 -12.02 30.49
N GLN A 67 40.51 -11.36 31.45
CA GLN A 67 40.60 -11.77 32.85
C GLN A 67 40.01 -13.19 33.06
N ILE A 68 38.84 -13.51 32.48
CA ILE A 68 38.19 -14.80 32.55
C ILE A 68 39.11 -15.88 31.92
N ALA A 69 39.69 -15.61 30.75
CA ALA A 69 40.59 -16.50 30.07
C ALA A 69 41.86 -16.83 30.89
N SER A 70 42.30 -15.92 31.78
CA SER A 70 43.46 -16.08 32.64
C SER A 70 43.25 -17.01 33.83
N TYR A 71 42.03 -17.37 34.20
CA TYR A 71 41.73 -18.25 35.31
C TYR A 71 42.05 -19.71 35.01
N PRO A 72 42.41 -20.53 36.03
CA PRO A 72 42.80 -21.93 35.86
C PRO A 72 41.66 -22.77 35.23
N LYS A 73 41.98 -23.53 34.20
CA LYS A 73 41.08 -24.49 33.58
C LYS A 73 41.22 -25.82 34.28
N VAL A 74 40.12 -26.45 34.68
CA VAL A 74 40.05 -27.72 35.34
C VAL A 74 38.98 -28.59 34.72
N SER A 75 39.28 -29.76 34.31
CA SER A 75 38.31 -30.71 33.73
C SER A 75 37.64 -31.53 34.84
N GLY A 76 36.31 -31.37 34.97
CA GLY A 76 35.38 -32.21 35.74
C GLY A 76 35.04 -31.67 37.12
N SER A 77 33.77 -31.89 37.50
CA SER A 77 33.09 -31.64 38.77
C SER A 77 32.39 -30.27 38.97
N ASP A 78 31.57 -30.18 40.00
CA ASP A 78 30.62 -29.11 40.30
C ASP A 78 31.25 -27.72 40.39
N VAL A 79 30.59 -26.75 39.77
CA VAL A 79 30.98 -25.35 39.83
C VAL A 79 30.62 -24.75 41.21
N TYR A 80 31.53 -23.99 41.83
CA TYR A 80 31.32 -23.37 43.13
C TYR A 80 31.68 -21.88 43.14
N LEU A 81 31.10 -21.14 44.05
CA LEU A 81 31.45 -19.72 44.25
C LEU A 81 32.84 -19.59 44.92
N SER A 82 33.76 -18.80 44.35
CA SER A 82 35.04 -18.48 44.97
C SER A 82 34.81 -17.72 46.26
N SER A 83 35.84 -17.67 47.09
CA SER A 83 35.82 -16.86 48.34
C SER A 83 35.54 -15.37 48.03
N ALA A 84 36.13 -14.85 46.96
CA ALA A 84 35.90 -13.47 46.50
C ALA A 84 34.45 -13.27 46.10
N SER A 85 33.86 -14.18 45.29
CA SER A 85 32.45 -14.07 44.86
C SER A 85 31.46 -14.22 46.02
N ASN A 86 31.75 -15.10 46.99
CA ASN A 86 30.98 -15.16 48.21
C ASN A 86 31.02 -13.84 49.01
N SER A 87 32.20 -13.19 49.10
CA SER A 87 32.35 -11.90 49.75
C SER A 87 31.59 -10.80 49.02
N VAL A 88 31.56 -10.81 47.66
CA VAL A 88 30.78 -9.90 46.82
C VAL A 88 29.28 -10.04 47.17
N LEU A 89 28.74 -11.26 47.21
CA LEU A 89 27.31 -11.48 47.47
C LEU A 89 26.94 -11.14 48.92
N GLN A 90 27.82 -11.38 49.89
CA GLN A 90 27.64 -10.93 51.29
C GLN A 90 27.65 -9.40 51.40
N LYS A 91 28.54 -8.73 50.70
CA LYS A 91 28.58 -7.25 50.62
C LYS A 91 27.32 -6.71 49.95
N ALA A 92 26.86 -7.34 48.87
CA ALA A 92 25.60 -6.98 48.19
C ALA A 92 24.41 -7.03 49.17
N GLN A 93 24.33 -8.07 50.00
CA GLN A 93 23.30 -8.20 51.05
C GLN A 93 23.42 -7.10 52.12
N SER A 94 24.65 -6.62 52.47
CA SER A 94 24.81 -5.57 53.45
C SER A 94 24.24 -4.23 53.02
N TYR A 95 24.20 -3.97 51.72
CA TYR A 95 23.60 -2.74 51.13
C TYR A 95 22.08 -2.68 51.26
N LEU A 96 21.38 -3.81 51.49
CA LEU A 96 19.92 -3.81 51.71
C LEU A 96 19.49 -2.87 52.83
N LYS A 97 20.28 -2.84 53.93
CA LYS A 97 19.98 -1.93 55.05
C LYS A 97 20.19 -0.46 54.69
N GLU A 98 21.18 -0.15 53.86
CA GLU A 98 21.50 1.19 53.43
C GLU A 98 20.41 1.75 52.51
N PHE A 99 19.95 0.94 51.51
CA PHE A 99 18.93 1.35 50.57
C PHE A 99 17.48 1.07 51.06
N LYS A 100 17.35 0.43 52.23
CA LYS A 100 16.05 -0.02 52.81
C LYS A 100 15.27 -0.93 51.88
N ASP A 101 15.97 -1.84 51.20
CA ASP A 101 15.44 -2.82 50.25
C ASP A 101 15.25 -4.17 50.95
N GLU A 102 14.32 -5.01 50.38
CA GLU A 102 14.05 -6.37 50.90
C GLU A 102 14.77 -7.44 50.08
N PHE A 103 15.05 -7.19 48.81
CA PHE A 103 15.73 -8.12 47.90
C PHE A 103 17.03 -7.56 47.37
N VAL A 104 18.01 -8.44 47.15
CA VAL A 104 19.29 -8.12 46.53
C VAL A 104 19.08 -8.07 45.00
N SER A 105 19.25 -6.88 44.42
CA SER A 105 19.14 -6.61 43.01
C SER A 105 20.51 -6.65 42.30
N VAL A 106 20.50 -6.53 40.97
CA VAL A 106 21.69 -6.53 40.13
C VAL A 106 22.64 -5.39 40.48
N GLU A 107 22.13 -4.21 40.82
CA GLU A 107 22.94 -3.07 41.24
C GLU A 107 23.59 -3.26 42.63
N HIS A 108 22.98 -4.02 43.54
CA HIS A 108 23.63 -4.39 44.82
C HIS A 108 24.81 -5.34 44.55
N ILE A 109 24.70 -6.26 43.60
CA ILE A 109 25.80 -7.15 43.20
C ILE A 109 26.92 -6.33 42.58
N LEU A 110 26.62 -5.33 41.72
CA LEU A 110 27.63 -4.43 41.16
C LEU A 110 28.37 -3.62 42.24
N LEU A 111 27.66 -3.09 43.25
CA LEU A 111 28.26 -2.45 44.42
C LEU A 111 29.12 -3.42 45.23
N GLY A 112 28.65 -4.66 45.40
CA GLY A 112 29.39 -5.72 46.04
C GLY A 112 30.73 -6.01 45.35
N ILE A 113 30.73 -6.13 44.03
CA ILE A 113 31.94 -6.31 43.20
C ILE A 113 32.93 -5.15 43.44
N LEU A 114 32.43 -3.92 43.39
CA LEU A 114 33.29 -2.72 43.58
C LEU A 114 33.90 -2.65 44.98
N SER A 115 33.23 -3.20 46.00
CA SER A 115 33.63 -3.15 47.40
C SER A 115 34.60 -4.23 47.81
N VAL A 116 34.82 -5.25 47.04
CA VAL A 116 35.79 -6.34 47.29
C VAL A 116 37.07 -6.03 46.55
N THR A 117 38.23 -6.20 47.22
CA THR A 117 39.54 -5.92 46.62
C THR A 117 39.98 -7.13 45.77
N ASP A 118 39.71 -7.05 44.47
CA ASP A 118 40.14 -8.05 43.50
C ASP A 118 40.50 -7.39 42.15
N LYS A 119 40.90 -8.19 41.16
CA LYS A 119 41.25 -7.69 39.81
C LYS A 119 40.07 -7.03 39.12
N THR A 120 38.86 -7.56 39.31
CA THR A 120 37.63 -7.04 38.66
C THR A 120 37.25 -5.67 39.25
N SER A 121 37.33 -5.54 40.58
CA SER A 121 37.13 -4.27 41.27
C SER A 121 38.15 -3.21 40.84
N THR A 122 39.42 -3.62 40.68
CA THR A 122 40.51 -2.71 40.23
C THR A 122 40.21 -2.25 38.79
N ALA A 123 39.84 -3.18 37.90
CA ALA A 123 39.46 -2.84 36.54
C ALA A 123 38.29 -1.83 36.48
N LEU A 124 37.23 -2.03 37.27
CA LEU A 124 36.11 -1.07 37.34
C LEU A 124 36.59 0.33 37.84
N LYS A 125 37.48 0.37 38.80
CA LYS A 125 38.07 1.65 39.30
C LYS A 125 38.94 2.33 38.24
N ASP A 126 39.70 1.56 37.47
CA ASP A 126 40.52 2.08 36.35
C ASP A 126 39.65 2.64 35.23
N PHE A 127 38.45 2.12 35.03
CA PHE A 127 37.42 2.69 34.15
C PHE A 127 36.66 3.88 34.79
N GLY A 128 37.05 4.34 35.98
CA GLY A 128 36.49 5.52 36.64
C GLY A 128 35.26 5.25 37.51
N VAL A 129 34.88 3.98 37.74
CA VAL A 129 33.73 3.64 38.58
C VAL A 129 34.14 3.70 40.03
N ASN A 130 33.55 4.60 40.81
CA ASN A 130 33.70 4.65 42.24
C ASN A 130 32.38 4.44 42.99
N GLU A 131 32.44 3.98 44.23
CA GLU A 131 31.25 3.60 45.02
C GLU A 131 30.32 4.78 45.27
N LYS A 132 30.86 5.99 45.51
CA LYS A 132 30.06 7.18 45.78
C LYS A 132 29.22 7.61 44.57
N ASP A 133 29.82 7.61 43.37
CA ASP A 133 29.15 8.05 42.17
C ASP A 133 28.21 6.95 41.64
N LEU A 134 28.59 5.66 41.83
CA LEU A 134 27.69 4.55 41.52
C LEU A 134 26.42 4.60 42.39
N LYS A 135 26.56 4.85 43.73
CA LYS A 135 25.39 5.02 44.60
C LYS A 135 24.50 6.19 44.16
N LYS A 136 25.09 7.33 43.80
CA LYS A 136 24.32 8.46 43.25
C LYS A 136 23.58 8.08 41.95
N ALA A 137 24.26 7.34 41.07
CA ALA A 137 23.66 6.87 39.82
C ALA A 137 22.50 5.91 40.08
N ILE A 138 22.63 5.00 41.05
CA ILE A 138 21.56 4.09 41.47
C ILE A 138 20.35 4.85 42.03
N ILE A 139 20.58 5.80 42.93
CA ILE A 139 19.51 6.64 43.49
C ILE A 139 18.81 7.42 42.36
N SER A 140 19.59 8.00 41.45
CA SER A 140 19.02 8.72 40.30
C SER A 140 18.22 7.81 39.34
N LEU A 141 18.58 6.53 39.22
CA LEU A 141 17.86 5.54 38.40
C LEU A 141 16.55 5.11 39.06
N ARG A 142 16.58 4.89 40.35
CA ARG A 142 15.45 4.37 41.12
C ARG A 142 14.47 5.45 41.60
N GLY A 143 14.91 6.70 41.68
CA GLY A 143 14.20 7.74 42.45
C GLY A 143 13.95 7.28 43.90
N ASP A 144 12.70 7.40 44.37
CA ASP A 144 12.27 6.95 45.72
C ASP A 144 11.79 5.47 45.74
N SER A 145 11.96 4.71 44.65
CA SER A 145 11.51 3.33 44.58
C SER A 145 12.44 2.38 45.33
N LYS A 146 11.86 1.47 46.12
CA LYS A 146 12.55 0.41 46.85
C LYS A 146 12.39 -0.94 46.19
N VAL A 147 13.34 -1.83 46.34
CA VAL A 147 13.28 -3.22 45.88
C VAL A 147 12.50 -4.05 46.89
N THR A 148 11.17 -4.03 46.81
CA THR A 148 10.27 -4.78 47.72
C THR A 148 9.70 -6.03 47.03
N ASP A 149 10.01 -6.25 45.74
CA ASP A 149 9.56 -7.38 44.96
C ASP A 149 10.72 -8.03 44.20
N GLN A 150 10.60 -9.31 43.90
CA GLN A 150 11.61 -10.04 43.13
C GLN A 150 11.70 -9.58 41.66
N ASN A 151 10.68 -8.89 41.11
CA ASN A 151 10.64 -8.31 39.77
C ASN A 151 10.95 -6.83 39.70
N ALA A 152 11.46 -6.21 40.77
CA ALA A 152 11.61 -4.76 40.87
C ALA A 152 12.41 -4.12 39.72
N GLU A 153 13.45 -4.80 39.19
CA GLU A 153 14.25 -4.26 38.08
C GLU A 153 13.45 -4.19 36.75
N ALA A 154 12.38 -4.94 36.61
CA ALA A 154 11.51 -4.85 35.44
C ALA A 154 10.74 -3.51 35.39
N THR A 155 10.55 -2.88 36.55
CA THR A 155 9.82 -1.62 36.69
C THR A 155 10.67 -0.37 36.57
N TYR A 156 12.03 -0.48 36.59
CA TYR A 156 12.93 0.65 36.45
C TYR A 156 13.14 1.04 35.01
N ASN A 157 13.17 2.36 34.72
CA ASN A 157 13.39 2.91 33.41
C ASN A 157 12.35 2.39 32.37
N ALA A 158 11.12 2.17 32.85
CA ALA A 158 10.04 1.62 32.04
C ALA A 158 9.70 2.52 30.86
N LEU A 159 9.82 3.83 31.05
CA LEU A 159 9.55 4.81 30.00
C LEU A 159 10.49 4.64 28.81
N ASN A 160 11.79 4.51 29.05
CA ASN A 160 12.78 4.32 27.97
C ASN A 160 12.72 2.92 27.35
N LYS A 161 12.14 1.93 28.05
CA LYS A 161 11.94 0.57 27.51
C LYS A 161 10.71 0.47 26.59
N TYR A 162 9.62 1.14 26.98
CA TYR A 162 8.31 0.96 26.39
C TYR A 162 7.77 2.22 25.71
N ALA A 163 8.54 3.32 25.69
CA ALA A 163 8.18 4.55 25.01
C ALA A 163 9.39 5.16 24.32
N ARG A 164 9.14 5.88 23.23
CA ARG A 164 10.16 6.59 22.45
C ARG A 164 10.11 8.07 22.79
N ASN A 165 11.25 8.68 23.09
CA ASN A 165 11.35 10.10 23.35
C ASN A 165 11.35 10.88 22.03
N LEU A 166 10.20 11.46 21.66
CA LEU A 166 10.05 12.21 20.41
C LEU A 166 10.91 13.48 20.38
N ASN A 167 11.20 14.10 21.53
CA ASN A 167 12.07 15.28 21.60
C ASN A 167 13.51 14.92 21.18
N GLU A 168 14.07 13.82 21.69
CA GLU A 168 15.41 13.34 21.29
C GLU A 168 15.47 12.97 19.79
N TYR A 169 14.39 12.36 19.26
CA TYR A 169 14.29 12.07 17.84
C TYR A 169 14.23 13.35 17.01
N ALA A 170 13.50 14.38 17.46
CA ALA A 170 13.47 15.69 16.82
C ALA A 170 14.83 16.40 16.88
N GLU A 171 15.53 16.31 18.02
CA GLU A 171 16.90 16.86 18.18
C GLU A 171 17.91 16.18 17.25
N SER A 172 17.80 14.87 17.10
CA SER A 172 18.69 14.10 16.22
C SER A 172 18.33 14.21 14.73
N GLY A 173 17.29 14.97 14.36
CA GLY A 173 16.85 15.14 12.98
C GLY A 173 16.18 13.89 12.35
N LYS A 174 15.82 12.92 13.18
CA LYS A 174 15.22 11.65 12.72
C LYS A 174 13.71 11.72 12.43
N LEU A 175 13.03 12.77 12.94
CA LEU A 175 11.61 12.97 12.67
C LEU A 175 11.39 13.68 11.33
N ASP A 176 10.35 13.29 10.64
CA ASP A 176 9.93 13.94 9.40
C ASP A 176 9.36 15.35 9.65
N PRO A 177 9.53 16.29 8.71
CA PRO A 177 8.93 17.61 8.85
C PRO A 177 7.39 17.50 8.76
N VAL A 178 6.71 18.11 9.71
CA VAL A 178 5.24 18.12 9.74
C VAL A 178 4.74 19.37 8.99
N ILE A 179 3.97 19.16 7.94
CA ILE A 179 3.49 20.20 7.03
C ILE A 179 1.96 20.12 6.97
N GLY A 180 1.28 21.25 6.89
CA GLY A 180 -0.17 21.32 6.66
C GLY A 180 -1.04 20.91 7.85
N ARG A 181 -0.48 20.83 9.08
CA ARG A 181 -1.19 20.45 10.31
C ARG A 181 -1.12 21.52 11.42
N ASP A 182 -0.93 22.79 11.03
CA ASP A 182 -0.74 23.88 11.97
C ASP A 182 -1.96 24.16 12.84
N GLU A 183 -3.17 24.02 12.29
CA GLU A 183 -4.40 24.26 13.04
C GLU A 183 -4.64 23.19 14.10
N GLU A 184 -4.47 21.91 13.73
CA GLU A 184 -4.61 20.80 14.66
C GLU A 184 -3.55 20.86 15.75
N ILE A 185 -2.30 21.14 15.41
CA ILE A 185 -1.20 21.31 16.39
C ILE A 185 -1.51 22.45 17.34
N ARG A 186 -1.94 23.63 16.86
CA ARG A 186 -2.36 24.74 17.72
C ARG A 186 -3.50 24.34 18.63
N ARG A 187 -4.48 23.59 18.12
CA ARG A 187 -5.61 23.11 18.91
C ARG A 187 -5.16 22.15 20.01
N VAL A 188 -4.26 21.24 19.71
CA VAL A 188 -3.69 20.31 20.70
C VAL A 188 -2.91 21.09 21.77
N ILE A 189 -2.05 22.02 21.39
CA ILE A 189 -1.30 22.90 22.32
C ILE A 189 -2.26 23.68 23.22
N GLN A 190 -3.34 24.24 22.65
CA GLN A 190 -4.37 24.94 23.41
C GLN A 190 -5.03 24.02 24.45
N ILE A 191 -5.35 22.77 24.09
CA ILE A 191 -5.96 21.81 24.99
C ILE A 191 -4.98 21.41 26.11
N LEU A 192 -3.74 21.10 25.77
CA LEU A 192 -2.69 20.75 26.75
C LEU A 192 -2.44 21.85 27.78
N SER A 193 -2.67 23.10 27.42
CA SER A 193 -2.51 24.26 28.29
C SER A 193 -3.73 24.53 29.20
N ARG A 194 -4.83 23.77 29.08
CA ARG A 194 -6.02 23.93 29.89
C ARG A 194 -5.82 23.39 31.31
N ARG A 195 -6.58 23.95 32.26
CA ARG A 195 -6.59 23.48 33.66
C ARG A 195 -7.30 22.13 33.81
N THR A 196 -8.37 21.92 33.07
CA THR A 196 -9.19 20.70 33.07
C THR A 196 -9.49 20.28 31.63
N LYS A 197 -9.76 19.01 31.39
CA LYS A 197 -9.90 18.42 30.04
C LYS A 197 -8.72 18.76 29.15
N ASN A 198 -7.52 18.56 29.71
CA ASN A 198 -6.25 18.91 29.11
C ASN A 198 -5.59 17.77 28.34
N ASN A 199 -6.31 16.69 28.10
CA ASN A 199 -5.86 15.57 27.28
C ASN A 199 -6.57 15.62 25.91
N PRO A 200 -5.89 15.97 24.83
CA PRO A 200 -6.46 15.87 23.49
C PRO A 200 -6.55 14.41 23.04
N ILE A 201 -7.58 14.09 22.26
CA ILE A 201 -7.68 12.85 21.52
C ILE A 201 -7.86 13.17 20.04
N LEU A 202 -6.92 12.73 19.21
CA LEU A 202 -6.89 12.88 17.77
C LEU A 202 -7.81 11.82 17.16
N VAL A 203 -8.87 12.25 16.49
CA VAL A 203 -9.85 11.36 15.89
C VAL A 203 -9.86 11.58 14.38
N GLY A 204 -9.60 10.53 13.62
CA GLY A 204 -9.56 10.59 12.15
C GLY A 204 -9.28 9.22 11.55
N GLU A 205 -9.47 9.09 10.26
CA GLU A 205 -9.23 7.84 9.53
C GLU A 205 -7.76 7.40 9.57
N PRO A 206 -7.46 6.12 9.33
CA PRO A 206 -6.07 5.65 9.23
C PRO A 206 -5.32 6.38 8.11
N GLY A 207 -4.04 6.72 8.34
CA GLY A 207 -3.21 7.33 7.30
C GLY A 207 -3.38 8.84 7.11
N VAL A 208 -4.27 9.53 7.87
CA VAL A 208 -4.43 11.00 7.77
C VAL A 208 -3.32 11.80 8.48
N GLY A 209 -2.37 11.15 9.16
CA GLY A 209 -1.24 11.83 9.80
C GLY A 209 -1.44 12.17 11.28
N LYS A 210 -2.23 11.41 12.03
CA LYS A 210 -2.42 11.63 13.49
C LYS A 210 -1.12 11.58 14.28
N THR A 211 -0.26 10.62 13.99
CA THR A 211 1.05 10.45 14.64
C THR A 211 1.98 11.62 14.34
N ALA A 212 1.97 12.14 13.09
CA ALA A 212 2.74 13.31 12.70
C ALA A 212 2.40 14.56 13.53
N ILE A 213 1.15 14.71 13.99
CA ILE A 213 0.78 15.84 14.87
C ILE A 213 1.54 15.77 16.20
N ALA A 214 1.69 14.58 16.79
CA ALA A 214 2.45 14.42 18.04
C ALA A 214 3.95 14.70 17.83
N GLU A 215 4.51 14.28 16.71
CA GLU A 215 5.88 14.58 16.28
C GLU A 215 6.07 16.08 16.05
N GLY A 216 5.11 16.74 15.42
CA GLY A 216 5.10 18.18 15.20
C GLY A 216 5.10 18.98 16.51
N ILE A 217 4.40 18.49 17.54
CA ILE A 217 4.42 19.11 18.88
C ILE A 217 5.81 18.99 19.49
N ALA A 218 6.43 17.80 19.45
CA ALA A 218 7.80 17.61 19.94
C ALA A 218 8.79 18.54 19.24
N PHE A 219 8.67 18.68 17.93
CA PHE A 219 9.51 19.59 17.13
C PHE A 219 9.32 21.07 17.51
N ARG A 220 8.06 21.52 17.74
CA ARG A 220 7.80 22.90 18.21
C ARG A 220 8.30 23.15 19.63
N ILE A 221 8.23 22.16 20.52
CA ILE A 221 8.79 22.26 21.87
C ILE A 221 10.29 22.54 21.81
N ILE A 222 11.02 21.78 20.98
CA ILE A 222 12.47 21.94 20.82
C ILE A 222 12.83 23.28 20.19
N LYS A 223 12.06 23.74 19.21
CA LYS A 223 12.23 25.07 18.61
C LYS A 223 11.84 26.23 19.54
N GLY A 224 11.21 25.94 20.68
CA GLY A 224 10.69 26.96 21.61
C GLY A 224 9.42 27.66 21.09
N ASP A 225 8.79 27.15 20.01
CA ASP A 225 7.55 27.69 19.40
C ASP A 225 6.30 27.16 20.10
N VAL A 226 6.29 27.23 21.41
CA VAL A 226 5.19 26.81 22.29
C VAL A 226 5.07 27.77 23.48
N PRO A 227 3.89 27.83 24.14
CA PRO A 227 3.75 28.58 25.40
C PRO A 227 4.78 28.17 26.47
N GLU A 228 5.16 29.09 27.35
CA GLU A 228 6.14 28.85 28.42
C GLU A 228 5.86 27.58 29.23
N SER A 229 4.58 27.26 29.46
CA SER A 229 4.18 26.08 30.24
C SER A 229 4.49 24.74 29.53
N LEU A 230 4.83 24.77 28.26
CA LEU A 230 5.13 23.56 27.47
C LEU A 230 6.60 23.47 27.04
N LYS A 231 7.41 24.53 27.19
CA LYS A 231 8.81 24.55 26.76
C LYS A 231 9.70 23.51 27.46
N THR A 232 9.38 23.14 28.70
CA THR A 232 10.13 22.15 29.47
C THR A 232 9.59 20.73 29.32
N LYS A 233 8.50 20.56 28.54
CA LYS A 233 7.84 19.27 28.45
C LYS A 233 8.53 18.35 27.43
N THR A 234 8.49 17.05 27.72
CA THR A 234 8.99 16.00 26.85
C THR A 234 7.83 15.13 26.41
N VAL A 235 7.74 14.88 25.10
CA VAL A 235 6.72 14.02 24.51
C VAL A 235 7.29 12.61 24.34
N TYR A 236 6.64 11.63 24.92
CA TYR A 236 6.97 10.21 24.75
C TYR A 236 5.87 9.50 23.99
N SER A 237 6.22 8.75 22.97
CA SER A 237 5.30 7.87 22.23
C SER A 237 5.32 6.47 22.80
N LEU A 238 4.19 6.01 23.35
CA LEU A 238 4.05 4.68 23.94
C LEU A 238 4.09 3.59 22.86
N ASP A 239 4.98 2.63 23.01
CA ASP A 239 5.09 1.49 22.10
C ASP A 239 4.28 0.29 22.63
N MET A 240 3.09 0.14 22.10
CA MET A 240 2.18 -0.97 22.47
C MET A 240 2.76 -2.34 22.14
N GLY A 241 3.50 -2.43 21.03
CA GLY A 241 4.17 -3.67 20.63
C GLY A 241 5.22 -4.11 21.65
N ALA A 242 6.04 -3.17 22.11
CA ALA A 242 7.07 -3.43 23.14
C ALA A 242 6.47 -3.81 24.51
N LEU A 243 5.31 -3.22 24.86
CA LEU A 243 4.59 -3.58 26.10
C LEU A 243 4.06 -5.02 26.08
N ILE A 244 3.58 -5.48 24.92
CA ILE A 244 2.97 -6.82 24.76
C ILE A 244 4.03 -7.88 24.46
N ALA A 245 5.09 -7.54 23.76
CA ALA A 245 6.12 -8.49 23.33
C ALA A 245 6.74 -9.23 24.53
N GLY A 246 6.76 -10.55 24.48
CA GLY A 246 7.32 -11.41 25.53
C GLY A 246 6.52 -11.49 26.84
N ALA A 247 5.36 -10.83 26.95
CA ALA A 247 4.48 -11.00 28.11
C ALA A 247 3.75 -12.35 28.00
N LYS A 248 4.13 -13.29 28.83
CA LYS A 248 3.51 -14.65 28.88
C LYS A 248 2.14 -14.66 29.54
N TYR A 249 1.89 -13.72 30.43
CA TYR A 249 0.65 -13.61 31.22
C TYR A 249 0.13 -12.17 31.20
N LYS A 250 -1.20 -12.04 31.30
CA LYS A 250 -1.90 -10.73 31.38
C LYS A 250 -1.33 -9.79 32.45
N GLY A 251 -0.94 -10.32 33.59
CA GLY A 251 -0.37 -9.54 34.70
C GLY A 251 0.93 -8.79 34.35
N GLU A 252 1.78 -9.39 33.51
CA GLU A 252 3.07 -8.76 33.12
C GLU A 252 2.87 -7.50 32.30
N PHE A 253 1.91 -7.50 31.36
CA PHE A 253 1.56 -6.30 30.60
C PHE A 253 1.00 -5.19 31.51
N GLU A 254 0.11 -5.54 32.45
CA GLU A 254 -0.44 -4.59 33.40
C GLU A 254 0.65 -3.99 34.30
N GLU A 255 1.61 -4.77 34.77
CA GLU A 255 2.74 -4.32 35.56
C GLU A 255 3.65 -3.36 34.78
N ARG A 256 3.96 -3.67 33.51
CA ARG A 256 4.76 -2.81 32.63
C ARG A 256 4.06 -1.47 32.40
N LEU A 257 2.76 -1.48 32.07
CA LEU A 257 1.97 -0.27 31.88
C LEU A 257 1.88 0.55 33.17
N LYS A 258 1.66 -0.09 34.34
CA LYS A 258 1.67 0.58 35.65
C LYS A 258 3.03 1.23 35.93
N ALA A 259 4.13 0.57 35.57
CA ALA A 259 5.47 1.13 35.76
C ALA A 259 5.68 2.38 34.90
N VAL A 260 5.28 2.36 33.61
CA VAL A 260 5.33 3.54 32.73
C VAL A 260 4.50 4.69 33.30
N ILE A 261 3.24 4.42 33.69
CA ILE A 261 2.36 5.45 34.24
C ILE A 261 2.93 6.02 35.54
N LYS A 262 3.52 5.20 36.40
CA LYS A 262 4.15 5.64 37.63
C LYS A 262 5.31 6.59 37.35
N GLU A 263 6.20 6.29 36.41
CA GLU A 263 7.28 7.17 36.00
C GLU A 263 6.77 8.50 35.43
N VAL A 264 5.74 8.45 34.57
CA VAL A 264 5.12 9.65 33.97
C VAL A 264 4.49 10.52 35.06
N THR A 265 3.79 9.93 36.04
CA THR A 265 3.16 10.69 37.14
C THR A 265 4.19 11.24 38.12
N GLN A 266 5.30 10.55 38.35
CA GLN A 266 6.40 11.04 39.19
C GLN A 266 7.14 12.22 38.58
N ALA A 267 7.09 12.40 37.25
CA ALA A 267 7.68 13.54 36.56
C ALA A 267 6.83 14.84 36.69
N ASP A 268 5.82 14.85 37.55
CA ASP A 268 5.00 16.03 37.92
C ASP A 268 4.50 16.84 36.72
N GLY A 269 4.03 16.10 35.70
CA GLY A 269 3.48 16.67 34.48
C GLY A 269 4.51 17.26 33.51
N GLU A 270 5.79 16.96 33.66
CA GLU A 270 6.83 17.31 32.66
C GLU A 270 6.78 16.41 31.42
N ILE A 271 6.13 15.26 31.55
CA ILE A 271 6.01 14.28 30.47
C ILE A 271 4.61 14.32 29.89
N ILE A 272 4.53 14.32 28.55
CA ILE A 272 3.29 14.15 27.77
C ILE A 272 3.39 12.79 27.08
N LEU A 273 2.43 11.90 27.37
CA LEU A 273 2.42 10.55 26.80
C LEU A 273 1.53 10.52 25.57
N PHE A 274 2.10 10.29 24.40
CA PHE A 274 1.34 10.00 23.17
C PHE A 274 1.00 8.51 23.12
N ILE A 275 -0.29 8.20 22.93
CA ILE A 275 -0.82 6.84 22.87
C ILE A 275 -1.52 6.68 21.54
N ASP A 276 -0.86 6.04 20.60
CA ASP A 276 -1.50 5.69 19.34
C ASP A 276 -2.45 4.49 19.56
N GLU A 277 -3.51 4.43 18.76
CA GLU A 277 -4.56 3.42 18.89
C GLU A 277 -5.06 3.25 20.34
N ILE A 278 -5.33 4.36 21.05
CA ILE A 278 -5.71 4.36 22.47
C ILE A 278 -6.90 3.43 22.77
N HIS A 279 -7.72 3.13 21.75
CA HIS A 279 -8.84 2.19 21.85
C HIS A 279 -8.40 0.77 22.22
N THR A 280 -7.16 0.37 21.87
CA THR A 280 -6.60 -0.95 22.23
C THR A 280 -6.46 -1.10 23.75
N LEU A 281 -6.19 0.00 24.44
CA LEU A 281 -6.11 0.04 25.91
C LEU A 281 -7.49 0.11 26.59
N VAL A 282 -8.50 0.67 25.88
CA VAL A 282 -9.83 0.94 26.43
C VAL A 282 -10.83 -0.16 26.08
N GLY A 283 -10.71 -0.77 24.91
CA GLY A 283 -11.71 -1.65 24.32
C GLY A 283 -11.45 -3.14 24.45
N ALA A 284 -10.33 -3.54 25.02
CA ALA A 284 -9.94 -4.94 25.11
C ALA A 284 -10.79 -5.77 26.11
N GLY A 285 -11.87 -5.22 26.67
CA GLY A 285 -12.71 -5.81 27.74
C GLY A 285 -13.93 -6.64 27.29
N GLY A 286 -14.09 -6.98 26.02
CA GLY A 286 -15.30 -7.64 25.49
C GLY A 286 -15.31 -9.17 25.41
N GLY A 287 -14.24 -9.86 25.76
CA GLY A 287 -14.14 -11.33 25.80
C GLY A 287 -13.56 -11.84 27.12
N GLU A 288 -13.88 -13.06 27.51
CA GLU A 288 -13.24 -13.70 28.68
C GLU A 288 -11.73 -13.72 28.50
N GLY A 289 -11.00 -12.77 29.15
CA GLY A 289 -9.54 -12.64 29.08
C GLY A 289 -9.00 -11.34 28.47
N ALA A 290 -9.84 -10.41 28.03
CA ALA A 290 -9.41 -9.15 27.44
C ALA A 290 -8.83 -8.16 28.47
N MET A 291 -7.81 -7.40 28.05
CA MET A 291 -7.02 -6.47 28.89
C MET A 291 -7.85 -5.23 29.23
N ASP A 292 -8.13 -5.00 30.50
CA ASP A 292 -8.77 -3.76 30.98
C ASP A 292 -7.70 -2.74 31.46
N ALA A 293 -6.83 -2.33 30.53
CA ALA A 293 -5.81 -1.32 30.78
C ALA A 293 -6.43 0.07 31.08
N ALA A 294 -7.68 0.28 30.68
CA ALA A 294 -8.42 1.50 30.98
C ALA A 294 -8.49 1.76 32.50
N ASN A 295 -8.66 0.73 33.30
CA ASN A 295 -8.73 0.86 34.77
C ASN A 295 -7.40 1.32 35.40
N ILE A 296 -6.28 1.15 34.71
CA ILE A 296 -4.97 1.63 35.14
C ILE A 296 -4.80 3.12 34.79
N LEU A 297 -5.29 3.53 33.61
CA LEU A 297 -5.19 4.92 33.13
C LEU A 297 -6.19 5.86 33.83
N LYS A 298 -7.42 5.42 34.05
CA LYS A 298 -8.52 6.22 34.61
C LYS A 298 -8.17 6.96 35.90
N PRO A 299 -7.52 6.37 36.92
CA PRO A 299 -7.17 7.09 38.14
C PRO A 299 -6.19 8.23 37.93
N ALA A 300 -5.13 8.01 37.13
CA ALA A 300 -4.12 9.02 36.85
C ALA A 300 -4.67 10.18 36.00
N LEU A 301 -5.51 9.86 34.98
CA LEU A 301 -6.25 10.85 34.21
C LEU A 301 -7.27 11.62 35.07
N ALA A 302 -7.93 10.94 36.01
CA ALA A 302 -8.94 11.55 36.87
C ALA A 302 -8.34 12.58 37.84
N ARG A 303 -7.16 12.30 38.38
CA ARG A 303 -6.42 13.22 39.26
C ARG A 303 -5.67 14.32 38.52
N GLY A 304 -5.56 14.21 37.17
CA GLY A 304 -4.78 15.17 36.35
C GLY A 304 -3.28 14.96 36.44
N GLU A 305 -2.84 13.83 36.97
CA GLU A 305 -1.41 13.47 37.13
C GLU A 305 -0.80 12.99 35.80
N LEU A 306 -1.63 12.44 34.90
CA LEU A 306 -1.22 12.00 33.57
C LEU A 306 -1.66 13.02 32.52
N ARG A 307 -0.73 13.49 31.73
CA ARG A 307 -0.98 14.25 30.50
C ARG A 307 -0.80 13.32 29.30
N ALA A 308 -1.85 13.13 28.53
CA ALA A 308 -1.85 12.21 27.39
C ALA A 308 -2.45 12.84 26.14
N ILE A 309 -1.88 12.48 25.00
CA ILE A 309 -2.43 12.70 23.66
C ILE A 309 -2.85 11.32 23.16
N GLY A 310 -4.13 11.08 22.97
CA GLY A 310 -4.63 9.85 22.36
C GLY A 310 -4.80 9.99 20.84
N ALA A 311 -4.68 8.90 20.09
CA ALA A 311 -5.06 8.85 18.69
C ALA A 311 -5.96 7.61 18.44
N THR A 312 -6.99 7.76 17.61
CA THR A 312 -7.93 6.68 17.28
C THR A 312 -8.75 7.03 16.02
N THR A 313 -9.52 6.08 15.52
CA THR A 313 -10.52 6.34 14.45
C THR A 313 -11.85 6.82 15.02
N LEU A 314 -12.73 7.39 14.17
CA LEU A 314 -14.04 7.87 14.60
C LEU A 314 -14.93 6.72 15.12
N ASN A 315 -14.92 5.59 14.42
CA ASN A 315 -15.69 4.41 14.80
C ASN A 315 -15.26 3.85 16.18
N GLU A 316 -13.95 3.80 16.42
CA GLU A 316 -13.39 3.31 17.67
C GLU A 316 -13.60 4.30 18.82
N TYR A 317 -13.50 5.61 18.52
CA TYR A 317 -13.85 6.66 19.48
C TYR A 317 -15.27 6.51 19.99
N GLN A 318 -16.25 6.38 19.09
CA GLN A 318 -17.66 6.18 19.43
C GLN A 318 -17.92 4.86 20.18
N LYS A 319 -17.24 3.81 19.78
CA LYS A 319 -17.44 2.48 20.35
C LYS A 319 -16.86 2.34 21.76
N TYR A 320 -15.68 2.92 22.01
CA TYR A 320 -14.89 2.65 23.22
C TYR A 320 -14.72 3.86 24.14
N VAL A 321 -14.53 5.07 23.60
CA VAL A 321 -14.23 6.27 24.40
C VAL A 321 -15.49 7.01 24.78
N GLU A 322 -16.39 7.26 23.84
CA GLU A 322 -17.64 8.01 24.06
C GLU A 322 -18.61 7.28 25.00
N LYS A 323 -18.63 5.95 24.97
CA LYS A 323 -19.44 5.13 25.88
C LYS A 323 -18.92 5.15 27.32
N ASP A 324 -17.64 5.42 27.52
CA ASP A 324 -17.03 5.51 28.85
C ASP A 324 -17.06 6.96 29.34
N LYS A 325 -18.06 7.30 30.12
CA LYS A 325 -18.27 8.67 30.67
C LYS A 325 -17.09 9.21 31.49
N ALA A 326 -16.22 8.35 32.02
CA ALA A 326 -15.04 8.78 32.77
C ALA A 326 -13.93 9.27 31.81
N LEU A 327 -13.75 8.60 30.68
CA LEU A 327 -12.79 9.00 29.65
C LEU A 327 -13.31 10.18 28.83
N GLU A 328 -14.58 10.18 28.41
CA GLU A 328 -15.21 11.29 27.69
C GLU A 328 -15.05 12.64 28.39
N ARG A 329 -15.17 12.65 29.71
CA ARG A 329 -14.98 13.87 30.51
C ARG A 329 -13.54 14.33 30.64
N ARG A 330 -12.55 13.50 30.25
CA ARG A 330 -11.12 13.78 30.44
C ARG A 330 -10.42 14.07 29.14
N PHE A 331 -10.89 13.48 28.04
CA PHE A 331 -10.39 13.75 26.72
C PHE A 331 -11.18 14.85 26.01
N GLN A 332 -10.48 15.66 25.22
CA GLN A 332 -11.09 16.63 24.31
C GLN A 332 -10.80 16.21 22.88
N MET A 333 -11.84 15.93 22.12
CA MET A 333 -11.71 15.53 20.72
C MET A 333 -11.12 16.66 19.87
N VAL A 334 -10.19 16.27 19.00
CA VAL A 334 -9.63 17.02 17.89
C VAL A 334 -9.81 16.20 16.64
N LEU A 335 -10.65 16.66 15.72
CA LEU A 335 -10.86 15.99 14.45
C LEU A 335 -9.65 16.21 13.55
N VAL A 336 -9.21 15.15 12.89
CA VAL A 336 -8.10 15.17 11.93
C VAL A 336 -8.65 14.63 10.61
N ASP A 337 -9.00 15.54 9.74
CA ASP A 337 -9.55 15.23 8.43
C ASP A 337 -8.45 14.87 7.41
N GLU A 338 -8.84 14.19 6.34
CA GLU A 338 -7.98 13.96 5.18
C GLU A 338 -7.55 15.33 4.60
N PRO A 339 -6.23 15.55 4.37
CA PRO A 339 -5.76 16.80 3.76
C PRO A 339 -6.32 16.95 2.35
N ASP A 340 -6.50 18.18 1.91
CA ASP A 340 -6.86 18.45 0.53
C ASP A 340 -5.69 18.14 -0.44
N THR A 341 -5.94 18.18 -1.74
CA THR A 341 -4.94 17.86 -2.77
C THR A 341 -3.72 18.78 -2.70
N ALA A 342 -3.91 20.08 -2.42
CA ALA A 342 -2.83 21.07 -2.37
C ALA A 342 -1.95 20.85 -1.12
N ASP A 343 -2.57 20.59 0.01
CA ASP A 343 -1.87 20.28 1.27
C ASP A 343 -1.11 18.95 1.16
N ALA A 344 -1.72 17.92 0.56
CA ALA A 344 -1.06 16.64 0.34
C ALA A 344 0.17 16.77 -0.59
N ILE A 345 0.09 17.55 -1.67
CA ILE A 345 1.25 17.84 -2.53
C ILE A 345 2.35 18.55 -1.73
N SER A 346 1.98 19.51 -0.89
CA SER A 346 2.93 20.24 -0.05
C SER A 346 3.62 19.32 0.97
N ILE A 347 2.88 18.38 1.56
CA ILE A 347 3.42 17.37 2.46
C ILE A 347 4.44 16.49 1.72
N LEU A 348 4.09 15.95 0.56
CA LEU A 348 5.00 15.09 -0.21
C LEU A 348 6.25 15.85 -0.69
N ARG A 349 6.11 17.12 -1.08
CA ARG A 349 7.26 17.98 -1.41
C ARG A 349 8.22 18.14 -0.23
N GLY A 350 7.69 18.26 0.98
CA GLY A 350 8.51 18.34 2.19
C GLY A 350 9.19 17.04 2.57
N LEU A 351 8.63 15.89 2.19
CA LEU A 351 9.21 14.57 2.43
C LEU A 351 10.17 14.13 1.32
N LYS A 352 10.08 14.74 0.14
CA LYS A 352 10.80 14.37 -1.08
C LYS A 352 12.29 14.12 -0.84
N GLU A 353 13.02 15.07 -0.25
CA GLU A 353 14.48 14.97 -0.07
C GLU A 353 14.89 13.74 0.76
N ARG A 354 14.08 13.34 1.74
CA ARG A 354 14.34 12.15 2.57
C ARG A 354 14.15 10.85 1.81
N TYR A 355 13.09 10.76 0.98
CA TYR A 355 12.86 9.59 0.14
C TYR A 355 13.89 9.49 -0.97
N GLU A 356 14.30 10.63 -1.57
CA GLU A 356 15.41 10.69 -2.53
C GLU A 356 16.73 10.20 -1.92
N ALA A 357 17.04 10.63 -0.69
CA ALA A 357 18.25 10.18 0.02
C ALA A 357 18.19 8.69 0.39
N HIS A 358 17.01 8.20 0.83
CA HIS A 358 16.83 6.80 1.21
C HIS A 358 16.97 5.84 0.02
N HIS A 359 16.24 6.12 -1.07
CA HIS A 359 16.24 5.25 -2.26
C HIS A 359 17.37 5.57 -3.24
N LYS A 360 18.10 6.68 -3.04
CA LYS A 360 19.17 7.14 -3.95
C LYS A 360 18.68 7.35 -5.39
N VAL A 361 17.46 7.89 -5.54
CA VAL A 361 16.82 8.23 -6.81
C VAL A 361 16.26 9.64 -6.74
N ARG A 362 16.06 10.30 -7.87
CA ARG A 362 15.40 11.60 -7.93
C ARG A 362 13.89 11.43 -8.13
N ILE A 363 13.10 12.30 -7.50
CA ILE A 363 11.65 12.30 -7.64
C ILE A 363 11.23 13.61 -8.30
N LYS A 364 10.66 13.54 -9.50
CA LYS A 364 10.16 14.74 -10.18
C LYS A 364 8.92 15.29 -9.50
N ASP A 365 8.72 16.61 -9.60
CA ASP A 365 7.52 17.25 -9.05
C ASP A 365 6.23 16.74 -9.72
N GLU A 366 6.29 16.44 -11.02
CA GLU A 366 5.20 15.79 -11.73
C GLU A 366 4.80 14.42 -11.14
N ALA A 367 5.77 13.65 -10.60
CA ALA A 367 5.50 12.39 -9.93
C ALA A 367 4.79 12.60 -8.59
N ILE A 368 5.14 13.65 -7.84
CA ILE A 368 4.47 14.02 -6.59
C ILE A 368 3.02 14.40 -6.86
N ILE A 369 2.78 15.26 -7.84
CA ILE A 369 1.42 15.66 -8.24
C ILE A 369 0.63 14.43 -8.70
N ALA A 370 1.23 13.59 -9.54
CA ALA A 370 0.63 12.36 -10.01
C ALA A 370 0.29 11.37 -8.85
N ALA A 371 1.18 11.24 -7.86
CA ALA A 371 0.95 10.38 -6.70
C ALA A 371 -0.29 10.82 -5.90
N VAL A 372 -0.45 12.12 -5.67
CA VAL A 372 -1.61 12.66 -4.95
C VAL A 372 -2.89 12.54 -5.79
N GLU A 373 -2.88 13.02 -7.02
CA GLU A 373 -4.08 13.03 -7.88
C GLU A 373 -4.55 11.62 -8.22
N MET A 374 -3.62 10.72 -8.59
CA MET A 374 -3.97 9.35 -8.94
C MET A 374 -4.38 8.55 -7.71
N SER A 375 -3.73 8.72 -6.55
CA SER A 375 -4.17 8.04 -5.33
C SER A 375 -5.56 8.48 -4.90
N GLN A 376 -5.87 9.77 -5.00
CA GLN A 376 -7.19 10.30 -4.68
C GLN A 376 -8.27 9.76 -5.63
N ARG A 377 -7.93 9.64 -6.93
CA ARG A 377 -8.86 9.20 -7.97
C ARG A 377 -9.06 7.69 -8.00
N TYR A 378 -7.98 6.92 -7.83
CA TYR A 378 -7.97 5.47 -8.09
C TYR A 378 -7.92 4.60 -6.84
N ILE A 379 -7.50 5.14 -5.67
CA ILE A 379 -7.39 4.41 -4.42
C ILE A 379 -8.40 4.98 -3.43
N SER A 380 -9.55 4.32 -3.29
CA SER A 380 -10.68 4.79 -2.48
C SER A 380 -10.74 4.20 -1.07
N ASP A 381 -9.97 3.16 -0.79
CA ASP A 381 -9.96 2.43 0.48
C ASP A 381 -8.88 2.91 1.47
N ARG A 382 -8.07 3.90 1.07
CA ARG A 382 -7.03 4.55 1.86
C ARG A 382 -7.14 6.07 1.78
N PHE A 383 -6.50 6.77 2.72
CA PHE A 383 -6.60 8.21 2.86
C PHE A 383 -5.27 8.92 2.59
N LEU A 384 -5.36 10.18 2.13
CA LEU A 384 -4.21 11.06 2.02
C LEU A 384 -3.72 11.50 3.42
N PRO A 385 -2.41 11.77 3.60
CA PRO A 385 -1.35 11.70 2.59
C PRO A 385 -0.75 10.30 2.42
N ASP A 386 -1.04 9.34 3.30
CA ASP A 386 -0.40 8.04 3.41
C ASP A 386 -0.38 7.27 2.09
N LYS A 387 -1.54 7.13 1.42
CA LYS A 387 -1.63 6.45 0.12
C LYS A 387 -0.75 7.05 -0.97
N ALA A 388 -0.53 8.37 -0.96
CA ALA A 388 0.32 9.05 -1.94
C ALA A 388 1.81 8.92 -1.57
N ILE A 389 2.13 8.89 -0.28
CA ILE A 389 3.48 8.61 0.23
C ILE A 389 3.88 7.19 -0.15
N ASP A 390 3.00 6.20 0.09
CA ASP A 390 3.25 4.80 -0.27
C ASP A 390 3.50 4.63 -1.78
N LEU A 391 2.74 5.32 -2.64
CA LEU A 391 2.98 5.29 -4.09
C LEU A 391 4.34 5.85 -4.47
N MET A 392 4.73 6.95 -3.85
CA MET A 392 6.03 7.58 -4.07
C MET A 392 7.16 6.66 -3.60
N ASP A 393 7.01 6.05 -2.44
CA ASP A 393 7.97 5.12 -1.83
C ASP A 393 8.15 3.87 -2.70
N GLU A 394 7.04 3.22 -3.12
CA GLU A 394 7.09 2.03 -3.96
C GLU A 394 7.67 2.33 -5.35
N ALA A 395 7.32 3.47 -5.96
CA ALA A 395 7.87 3.87 -7.25
C ALA A 395 9.38 4.13 -7.17
N ALA A 396 9.84 4.80 -6.11
CA ALA A 396 11.26 5.04 -5.86
C ALA A 396 12.03 3.73 -5.59
N SER A 397 11.45 2.84 -4.78
CA SER A 397 12.00 1.52 -4.50
C SER A 397 12.11 0.65 -5.76
N LYS A 398 11.07 0.66 -6.60
CA LYS A 398 11.06 -0.06 -7.87
C LYS A 398 12.16 0.46 -8.81
N LEU A 399 12.25 1.79 -8.97
CA LEU A 399 13.27 2.40 -9.80
C LEU A 399 14.68 2.05 -9.30
N ARG A 400 14.90 2.09 -7.99
CA ARG A 400 16.17 1.68 -7.38
C ARG A 400 16.52 0.24 -7.70
N LEU A 401 15.56 -0.67 -7.60
CA LEU A 401 15.74 -2.08 -7.95
C LEU A 401 16.10 -2.26 -9.44
N GLU A 402 15.43 -1.50 -10.32
CA GLU A 402 15.74 -1.50 -11.76
C GLU A 402 17.15 -0.99 -12.05
N MET A 403 17.60 0.05 -11.34
CA MET A 403 18.97 0.59 -11.45
C MET A 403 20.04 -0.40 -10.96
N ASP A 404 19.74 -1.15 -9.91
CA ASP A 404 20.67 -2.15 -9.36
C ASP A 404 20.67 -3.46 -10.18
N SER A 405 19.64 -3.70 -10.96
CA SER A 405 19.47 -4.89 -11.79
C SER A 405 20.10 -4.72 -13.18
N VAL A 406 20.47 -5.83 -13.78
CA VAL A 406 20.92 -5.85 -15.19
C VAL A 406 19.73 -5.46 -16.09
N PRO A 407 19.89 -4.55 -17.06
CA PRO A 407 18.82 -4.16 -17.96
C PRO A 407 18.21 -5.35 -18.72
N GLU A 408 16.89 -5.30 -18.94
CA GLU A 408 16.13 -6.38 -19.59
C GLU A 408 16.73 -6.80 -20.94
N VAL A 409 17.19 -5.83 -21.73
CA VAL A 409 17.83 -6.07 -23.03
C VAL A 409 19.08 -6.95 -22.89
N VAL A 410 19.90 -6.71 -21.86
CA VAL A 410 21.12 -7.51 -21.59
C VAL A 410 20.75 -8.92 -21.07
N ASP A 411 19.73 -9.01 -20.21
CA ASP A 411 19.23 -10.30 -19.70
C ASP A 411 18.59 -11.15 -20.81
N GLU A 412 17.88 -10.55 -21.75
CA GLU A 412 17.34 -11.24 -22.94
C GLU A 412 18.47 -11.79 -23.82
N LEU A 413 19.53 -11.00 -24.06
CA LEU A 413 20.69 -11.45 -24.79
C LEU A 413 21.40 -12.61 -24.06
N ASP A 414 21.58 -12.50 -22.74
CA ASP A 414 22.19 -13.57 -21.94
C ASP A 414 21.36 -14.87 -22.02
N ARG A 415 20.03 -14.80 -21.94
CA ARG A 415 19.14 -15.96 -22.12
C ARG A 415 19.20 -16.54 -23.52
N ARG A 416 19.25 -15.68 -24.56
CA ARG A 416 19.35 -16.11 -25.94
C ARG A 416 20.68 -16.79 -26.21
N ILE A 417 21.80 -16.22 -25.73
CA ILE A 417 23.11 -16.82 -25.82
C ILE A 417 23.12 -18.21 -25.14
N MET A 418 22.60 -18.31 -23.92
CA MET A 418 22.52 -19.59 -23.19
C MET A 418 21.70 -20.63 -23.98
N GLN A 419 20.59 -20.23 -24.59
CA GLN A 419 19.76 -21.14 -25.41
C GLN A 419 20.55 -21.65 -26.61
N LEU A 420 21.24 -20.76 -27.32
CA LEU A 420 22.07 -21.11 -28.50
C LEU A 420 23.28 -21.96 -28.10
N GLU A 421 23.88 -21.74 -26.94
CA GLU A 421 24.95 -22.58 -26.41
C GLU A 421 24.48 -24.00 -26.12
N ILE A 422 23.30 -24.17 -25.53
CA ILE A 422 22.67 -25.46 -25.30
C ILE A 422 22.41 -26.17 -26.64
N GLU A 423 21.85 -25.45 -27.61
CA GLU A 423 21.60 -25.98 -28.95
C GLU A 423 22.88 -26.37 -29.67
N ARG A 424 23.93 -25.54 -29.60
CA ARG A 424 25.24 -25.85 -30.16
C ARG A 424 25.84 -27.12 -29.59
N GLU A 425 25.79 -27.29 -28.26
CA GLU A 425 26.30 -28.51 -27.60
C GLU A 425 25.47 -29.76 -27.95
N ALA A 426 24.20 -29.63 -28.21
CA ALA A 426 23.33 -30.71 -28.69
C ALA A 426 23.73 -31.14 -30.12
N ILE A 427 23.84 -30.18 -31.04
CA ILE A 427 24.15 -30.41 -32.46
C ILE A 427 25.58 -30.91 -32.63
N LYS A 428 26.51 -30.49 -31.78
CA LYS A 428 27.89 -31.00 -31.78
C LYS A 428 27.96 -32.51 -31.53
N ARG A 429 27.01 -33.06 -30.77
CA ARG A 429 26.84 -34.51 -30.57
C ARG A 429 26.35 -35.23 -31.84
N GLU A 430 25.58 -34.51 -32.70
CA GLU A 430 25.05 -35.03 -33.97
C GLU A 430 26.07 -34.91 -35.14
N LYS A 431 27.27 -34.25 -34.93
CA LYS A 431 28.37 -34.09 -35.89
C LYS A 431 27.99 -33.22 -37.13
N ASP A 432 27.09 -32.26 -36.97
CA ASP A 432 26.80 -31.27 -38.05
C ASP A 432 27.72 -30.06 -37.90
N ASP A 433 28.95 -30.14 -38.42
CA ASP A 433 29.98 -29.11 -38.31
C ASP A 433 29.55 -27.78 -38.93
N LYS A 434 28.69 -27.79 -39.94
CA LYS A 434 28.24 -26.55 -40.62
C LYS A 434 27.33 -25.76 -39.70
N LYS A 435 26.36 -26.42 -39.09
CA LYS A 435 25.40 -25.77 -38.18
C LYS A 435 26.06 -25.32 -36.87
N VAL A 436 27.04 -26.09 -36.37
CA VAL A 436 27.89 -25.69 -35.23
C VAL A 436 28.64 -24.40 -35.51
N LYS A 437 29.14 -24.21 -36.73
CA LYS A 437 29.87 -23.00 -37.11
C LYS A 437 28.92 -21.81 -37.19
N GLU A 438 27.76 -21.95 -37.83
CA GLU A 438 26.73 -20.90 -37.91
C GLU A 438 26.28 -20.45 -36.51
N LEU A 439 25.96 -21.38 -35.62
CA LEU A 439 25.60 -21.06 -34.22
C LEU A 439 26.74 -20.40 -33.46
N SER A 440 27.97 -20.81 -33.68
CA SER A 440 29.13 -20.19 -33.03
C SER A 440 29.36 -18.75 -33.48
N GLU A 441 29.13 -18.43 -34.76
CA GLU A 441 29.17 -17.06 -35.29
C GLU A 441 28.03 -16.22 -34.73
N GLU A 442 26.79 -16.76 -34.62
CA GLU A 442 25.64 -16.05 -33.99
C GLU A 442 25.91 -15.79 -32.51
N ILE A 443 26.39 -16.76 -31.74
CA ILE A 443 26.76 -16.60 -30.32
C ILE A 443 27.86 -15.54 -30.17
N ALA A 444 28.88 -15.52 -31.05
CA ALA A 444 29.95 -14.54 -30.98
C ALA A 444 29.43 -13.11 -31.21
N ASN A 445 28.54 -12.93 -32.20
CA ASN A 445 27.90 -11.63 -32.48
C ASN A 445 27.04 -11.13 -31.33
N LEU A 446 26.14 -11.98 -30.80
CA LEU A 446 25.29 -11.63 -29.66
C LEU A 446 26.10 -11.39 -28.38
N SER A 447 27.24 -12.14 -28.20
CA SER A 447 28.11 -11.91 -27.05
C SER A 447 28.83 -10.57 -27.13
N ALA A 448 29.26 -10.16 -28.32
CA ALA A 448 29.90 -8.87 -28.52
C ALA A 448 28.92 -7.70 -28.32
N GLU A 449 27.66 -7.87 -28.76
CA GLU A 449 26.60 -6.91 -28.54
C GLU A 449 26.28 -6.78 -27.05
N ARG A 450 26.08 -7.91 -26.36
CA ARG A 450 25.85 -7.98 -24.91
C ARG A 450 26.97 -7.30 -24.13
N ASP A 451 28.23 -7.60 -24.45
CA ASP A 451 29.39 -7.05 -23.74
C ASP A 451 29.51 -5.53 -23.95
N SER A 452 29.18 -5.05 -25.15
CA SER A 452 29.09 -3.61 -25.43
C SER A 452 28.00 -2.91 -24.61
N LEU A 453 26.82 -3.48 -24.58
CA LEU A 453 25.70 -2.95 -23.79
C LEU A 453 25.99 -3.01 -22.28
N ARG A 454 26.61 -4.10 -21.82
CA ARG A 454 26.98 -4.28 -20.40
C ARG A 454 28.05 -3.28 -19.96
N ALA A 455 29.05 -3.00 -20.81
CA ALA A 455 30.05 -1.99 -20.51
C ALA A 455 29.47 -0.57 -20.48
N LYS A 456 28.51 -0.26 -21.37
CA LYS A 456 27.77 1.00 -21.34
C LYS A 456 26.97 1.16 -20.07
N TRP A 457 26.18 0.15 -19.72
CA TRP A 457 25.40 0.13 -18.48
C TRP A 457 26.26 0.29 -17.23
N GLN A 458 27.39 -0.44 -17.15
CA GLN A 458 28.32 -0.33 -16.02
C GLN A 458 28.90 1.08 -15.90
N GLY A 459 29.27 1.70 -17.01
CA GLY A 459 29.76 3.08 -17.03
C GLY A 459 28.71 4.10 -16.57
N GLU A 460 27.45 3.94 -16.99
CA GLU A 460 26.34 4.78 -16.50
C GLU A 460 26.11 4.56 -14.99
N LYS A 461 26.12 3.30 -14.53
CA LYS A 461 25.94 2.95 -13.13
C LYS A 461 27.02 3.55 -12.22
N ASP A 462 28.29 3.47 -12.63
CA ASP A 462 29.40 4.02 -11.85
C ASP A 462 29.28 5.54 -11.66
N VAL A 463 28.80 6.27 -12.68
CA VAL A 463 28.53 7.72 -12.58
C VAL A 463 27.37 8.01 -11.65
N VAL A 464 26.29 7.24 -11.73
CA VAL A 464 25.11 7.40 -10.87
C VAL A 464 25.45 7.10 -9.42
N ASP A 465 26.21 6.03 -9.15
CA ASP A 465 26.69 5.70 -7.81
C ASP A 465 27.61 6.79 -7.25
N GLY A 466 28.41 7.43 -8.10
CA GLY A 466 29.21 8.60 -7.74
C GLY A 466 28.35 9.80 -7.33
N ILE A 467 27.29 10.10 -8.08
CA ILE A 467 26.32 11.16 -7.75
C ILE A 467 25.64 10.86 -6.39
N ASN A 468 25.16 9.64 -6.20
CA ASN A 468 24.47 9.21 -4.98
C ASN A 468 25.36 9.35 -3.74
N LEU A 469 26.63 8.97 -3.84
CA LEU A 469 27.59 9.11 -2.75
C LEU A 469 27.79 10.60 -2.37
N LYS A 470 27.83 11.50 -3.35
CA LYS A 470 27.96 12.94 -3.08
C LYS A 470 26.69 13.53 -2.47
N VAL A 471 25.53 13.10 -2.91
CA VAL A 471 24.24 13.51 -2.32
C VAL A 471 24.15 13.08 -0.86
N GLU A 472 24.56 11.86 -0.53
CA GLU A 472 24.61 11.37 0.87
C GLU A 472 25.60 12.20 1.73
N GLN A 473 26.73 12.60 1.16
CA GLN A 473 27.67 13.51 1.83
C GLN A 473 27.05 14.90 2.09
N ILE A 474 26.29 15.44 1.14
CA ILE A 474 25.59 16.73 1.30
C ILE A 474 24.58 16.65 2.45
N GLU A 475 23.79 15.57 2.55
CA GLU A 475 22.82 15.40 3.63
C GLU A 475 23.49 15.28 5.00
N ASN A 476 24.58 14.53 5.09
CA ASN A 476 25.37 14.44 6.31
C ASN A 476 25.94 15.82 6.73
N TYR A 477 26.45 16.60 5.78
CA TYR A 477 26.95 17.96 6.07
C TYR A 477 25.84 18.94 6.46
N LYS A 478 24.62 18.81 5.90
CA LYS A 478 23.45 19.59 6.33
C LYS A 478 23.10 19.28 7.78
N LEU A 479 23.07 17.99 8.15
CA LEU A 479 22.78 17.55 9.52
C LEU A 479 23.85 18.06 10.52
N GLU A 480 25.13 17.94 10.15
CA GLU A 480 26.21 18.47 10.98
C GLU A 480 26.14 20.00 11.14
N ALA A 481 25.77 20.71 10.06
CA ALA A 481 25.60 22.16 10.11
C ALA A 481 24.45 22.57 11.05
N GLU A 482 23.31 21.85 11.03
CA GLU A 482 22.21 22.10 11.95
C GLU A 482 22.59 21.80 13.40
N GLN A 483 23.35 20.74 13.66
CA GLN A 483 23.86 20.45 15.02
C GLN A 483 24.84 21.50 15.50
N ALA A 484 25.73 21.98 14.63
CA ALA A 484 26.69 23.05 14.97
C ALA A 484 25.98 24.40 15.22
N GLU A 485 24.92 24.72 14.47
CA GLU A 485 24.09 25.90 14.63
C GLU A 485 23.39 25.90 16.00
N ARG A 486 22.84 24.74 16.40
CA ARG A 486 22.25 24.57 17.74
C ARG A 486 23.28 24.68 18.87
N ALA A 487 24.52 24.23 18.63
CA ALA A 487 25.63 24.35 19.57
C ALA A 487 26.23 25.77 19.61
N GLY A 488 25.79 26.68 18.72
CA GLY A 488 26.30 28.06 18.63
C GLY A 488 27.66 28.20 17.94
N ASP A 489 28.14 27.14 17.27
CA ASP A 489 29.40 27.14 16.52
C ASP A 489 29.18 27.64 15.08
N TYR A 490 29.00 28.93 14.94
CA TYR A 490 28.79 29.58 13.65
C TYR A 490 29.98 29.49 12.68
N GLY A 491 31.20 29.28 13.21
CA GLY A 491 32.39 29.05 12.39
C GLY A 491 32.28 27.74 11.60
N LYS A 492 31.94 26.65 12.31
CA LYS A 492 31.71 25.33 11.68
C LYS A 492 30.51 25.33 10.75
N VAL A 493 29.43 26.05 11.09
CA VAL A 493 28.27 26.22 10.18
C VAL A 493 28.65 26.87 8.86
N ALA A 494 29.51 27.95 8.94
CA ALA A 494 29.97 28.63 7.73
C ALA A 494 30.87 27.73 6.86
N GLU A 495 31.78 26.98 7.47
CA GLU A 495 32.64 26.01 6.74
C GLU A 495 31.81 24.95 6.04
N LEU A 496 30.82 24.38 6.73
CA LEU A 496 29.97 23.33 6.15
C LEU A 496 29.07 23.87 5.06
N ARG A 497 28.32 24.97 5.30
CA ARG A 497 27.34 25.50 4.32
C ARG A 497 27.99 26.13 3.09
N TYR A 498 29.04 26.94 3.27
CA TYR A 498 29.66 27.69 2.17
C TYR A 498 30.90 27.00 1.59
N GLY A 499 31.50 26.04 2.28
CA GLY A 499 32.62 25.23 1.79
C GLY A 499 32.17 23.88 1.31
N ARG A 500 32.01 22.92 2.23
CA ARG A 500 31.82 21.50 1.95
C ARG A 500 30.56 21.16 1.12
N ILE A 501 29.43 21.75 1.49
CA ILE A 501 28.15 21.50 0.76
C ILE A 501 28.25 22.04 -0.65
N ARG A 502 28.82 23.24 -0.83
CA ARG A 502 28.97 23.85 -2.13
C ARG A 502 29.92 23.06 -3.04
N GLU A 503 31.07 22.64 -2.52
CA GLU A 503 32.01 21.79 -3.27
C GLU A 503 31.36 20.48 -3.73
N ALA A 504 30.64 19.81 -2.84
CA ALA A 504 29.93 18.58 -3.18
C ALA A 504 28.81 18.82 -4.21
N GLN A 505 28.10 19.97 -4.13
CA GLN A 505 27.09 20.34 -5.14
C GLN A 505 27.72 20.60 -6.52
N GLU A 506 28.86 21.29 -6.58
CA GLU A 506 29.57 21.54 -7.83
C GLU A 506 30.08 20.22 -8.44
N GLU A 507 30.51 19.26 -7.64
CA GLU A 507 30.89 17.93 -8.11
C GLU A 507 29.70 17.13 -8.66
N VAL A 508 28.53 17.18 -8.00
CA VAL A 508 27.28 16.58 -8.48
C VAL A 508 26.90 17.14 -9.84
N GLU A 509 26.98 18.47 -10.02
CA GLU A 509 26.66 19.09 -11.32
C GLU A 509 27.66 18.68 -12.44
N LYS A 510 28.92 18.56 -12.13
CA LYS A 510 29.93 18.06 -13.10
C LYS A 510 29.66 16.62 -13.51
N LEU A 511 29.29 15.75 -12.56
CA LEU A 511 28.96 14.37 -12.86
C LEU A 511 27.66 14.27 -13.69
N LYS A 512 26.67 15.12 -13.43
CA LYS A 512 25.45 15.22 -14.24
C LYS A 512 25.75 15.72 -15.66
N GLU A 513 26.59 16.72 -15.83
CA GLU A 513 27.02 17.19 -17.14
C GLU A 513 27.79 16.12 -17.93
N ALA A 514 28.64 15.34 -17.24
CA ALA A 514 29.33 14.20 -17.85
C ALA A 514 28.33 13.12 -18.29
N LEU A 515 27.28 12.87 -17.51
CA LEU A 515 26.20 11.94 -17.85
C LEU A 515 25.40 12.44 -19.08
N LEU A 516 25.18 13.76 -19.18
CA LEU A 516 24.47 14.38 -20.29
C LEU A 516 25.30 14.41 -21.59
N THR A 517 26.61 14.62 -21.49
CA THR A 517 27.49 14.69 -22.66
C THR A 517 27.85 13.33 -23.28
N ASN A 518 27.81 12.26 -22.49
CA ASN A 518 27.97 10.88 -22.98
C ASN A 518 26.73 10.33 -23.70
N GLN A 519 25.68 11.16 -23.89
CA GLN A 519 24.39 10.75 -24.44
C GLN A 519 24.23 11.03 -25.91
N SER A 520 24.53 10.03 -26.75
CA SER A 520 23.88 9.87 -28.04
C SER A 520 22.86 8.72 -27.94
N ASP A 521 21.60 9.06 -28.06
CA ASP A 521 20.41 8.30 -28.50
C ASP A 521 19.81 7.17 -27.68
N SER A 522 20.38 6.61 -26.60
CA SER A 522 19.61 5.67 -25.74
C SER A 522 20.19 5.54 -24.34
N ARG A 523 19.53 6.14 -23.36
CA ARG A 523 19.78 5.89 -21.93
C ARG A 523 19.36 4.47 -21.59
N MET A 524 20.25 3.73 -20.91
CA MET A 524 19.92 2.42 -20.36
C MET A 524 19.41 2.50 -18.92
N LEU A 525 19.82 3.53 -18.15
CA LEU A 525 19.41 3.74 -16.77
C LEU A 525 18.50 4.97 -16.66
N LYS A 526 17.35 4.77 -16.02
CA LYS A 526 16.42 5.81 -15.60
C LYS A 526 16.76 6.19 -14.15
N GLU A 527 16.96 7.48 -13.88
CA GLU A 527 17.37 7.99 -12.56
C GLU A 527 16.26 8.73 -11.83
N GLU A 528 15.18 9.05 -12.51
CA GLU A 528 14.15 9.93 -12.03
C GLU A 528 12.79 9.22 -12.03
N VAL A 529 12.10 9.28 -10.88
CA VAL A 529 10.70 8.85 -10.78
C VAL A 529 9.83 9.87 -11.49
N THR A 530 9.03 9.42 -12.44
CA THR A 530 8.11 10.23 -13.26
C THR A 530 6.65 9.90 -12.93
N ALA A 531 5.72 10.65 -13.50
CA ALA A 531 4.30 10.37 -13.42
C ALA A 531 3.94 8.98 -13.97
N GLU A 532 4.69 8.48 -14.98
CA GLU A 532 4.48 7.14 -15.55
C GLU A 532 4.83 6.02 -14.56
N ASP A 533 5.88 6.20 -13.76
CA ASP A 533 6.27 5.21 -12.74
C ASP A 533 5.19 5.12 -11.65
N ILE A 534 4.69 6.25 -11.21
CA ILE A 534 3.54 6.32 -10.28
C ILE A 534 2.31 5.63 -10.89
N ALA A 535 2.00 5.92 -12.15
CA ALA A 535 0.90 5.26 -12.86
C ALA A 535 1.08 3.74 -12.95
N GLY A 536 2.32 3.29 -13.15
CA GLY A 536 2.67 1.86 -13.13
C GLY A 536 2.39 1.20 -11.79
N VAL A 537 2.71 1.87 -10.67
CA VAL A 537 2.40 1.38 -9.32
C VAL A 537 0.90 1.38 -9.08
N VAL A 538 0.20 2.46 -9.40
CA VAL A 538 -1.27 2.54 -9.28
C VAL A 538 -1.94 1.44 -10.10
N SER A 539 -1.46 1.18 -11.32
CA SER A 539 -1.97 0.09 -12.17
C SER A 539 -1.82 -1.27 -11.52
N ARG A 540 -0.71 -1.51 -10.82
CA ARG A 540 -0.46 -2.77 -10.11
C ARG A 540 -1.37 -2.94 -8.90
N TRP A 541 -1.61 -1.87 -8.13
CA TRP A 541 -2.46 -1.92 -6.94
C TRP A 541 -3.94 -2.08 -7.27
N THR A 542 -4.38 -1.36 -8.31
CA THR A 542 -5.80 -1.27 -8.65
C THR A 542 -6.23 -2.24 -9.75
N GLY A 543 -5.27 -2.81 -10.50
CA GLY A 543 -5.54 -3.59 -11.71
C GLY A 543 -5.98 -2.74 -12.92
N ILE A 544 -5.94 -1.40 -12.81
CA ILE A 544 -6.35 -0.47 -13.86
C ILE A 544 -5.13 -0.12 -14.70
N PRO A 545 -5.15 -0.21 -16.04
CA PRO A 545 -3.99 0.12 -16.88
C PRO A 545 -3.77 1.65 -17.00
N VAL A 546 -3.53 2.31 -15.86
CA VAL A 546 -3.40 3.77 -15.74
C VAL A 546 -2.24 4.30 -16.59
N SER A 547 -1.15 3.56 -16.71
CA SER A 547 0.00 3.93 -17.54
C SER A 547 -0.34 4.11 -19.02
N LYS A 548 -1.29 3.34 -19.55
CA LYS A 548 -1.81 3.48 -20.91
C LYS A 548 -2.82 4.62 -21.06
N MET A 549 -3.40 5.10 -19.96
CA MET A 549 -4.43 6.14 -19.98
C MET A 549 -3.86 7.56 -20.04
N ILE A 550 -2.65 7.80 -19.52
CA ILE A 550 -2.10 9.17 -19.37
C ILE A 550 -1.74 9.83 -20.69
N GLN A 551 -1.13 9.12 -21.63
CA GLN A 551 -0.64 9.71 -22.89
C GLN A 551 -1.72 9.88 -23.96
N SER A 552 -2.82 9.14 -23.88
CA SER A 552 -3.82 9.11 -24.94
C SER A 552 -5.24 9.47 -24.49
N GLU A 553 -5.47 9.85 -23.24
CA GLU A 553 -6.84 10.03 -22.72
C GLU A 553 -7.59 11.14 -23.50
N ARG A 554 -6.94 12.25 -23.84
CA ARG A 554 -7.55 13.30 -24.64
C ARG A 554 -7.82 12.88 -26.10
N GLU A 555 -6.84 12.27 -26.72
CA GLU A 555 -6.97 11.79 -28.11
C GLU A 555 -7.97 10.66 -28.20
N LYS A 556 -7.94 9.71 -27.28
CA LYS A 556 -8.92 8.62 -27.18
C LYS A 556 -10.34 9.15 -26.97
N LEU A 557 -10.56 10.12 -26.10
CA LEU A 557 -11.88 10.67 -25.86
C LEU A 557 -12.41 11.44 -27.08
N LEU A 558 -11.53 12.02 -27.88
CA LEU A 558 -11.93 12.67 -29.13
C LEU A 558 -12.26 11.67 -30.23
N SER A 559 -11.57 10.53 -30.28
CA SER A 559 -11.79 9.46 -31.28
C SER A 559 -12.73 8.35 -30.77
N LEU A 560 -13.41 8.54 -29.65
CA LEU A 560 -14.26 7.52 -29.00
C LEU A 560 -15.36 6.98 -29.95
N GLU A 561 -16.00 7.83 -30.69
CA GLU A 561 -17.06 7.45 -31.65
C GLU A 561 -16.53 6.55 -32.75
N ASP A 562 -15.42 6.94 -33.38
CA ASP A 562 -14.80 6.17 -34.46
C ASP A 562 -14.39 4.77 -33.99
N GLU A 563 -13.87 4.69 -32.78
CA GLU A 563 -13.46 3.41 -32.20
C GLU A 563 -14.65 2.50 -31.84
N LEU A 564 -15.71 3.07 -31.29
CA LEU A 564 -16.93 2.32 -31.00
C LEU A 564 -17.60 1.82 -32.31
N HIS A 565 -17.57 2.61 -33.38
CA HIS A 565 -18.06 2.21 -34.68
C HIS A 565 -17.27 1.05 -35.32
N LYS A 566 -16.02 0.85 -34.99
CA LYS A 566 -15.24 -0.31 -35.45
C LYS A 566 -15.80 -1.64 -34.94
N ARG A 567 -16.55 -1.61 -33.85
CA ARG A 567 -17.11 -2.80 -33.20
C ARG A 567 -18.66 -2.87 -33.26
N VAL A 568 -19.31 -1.71 -33.29
CA VAL A 568 -20.78 -1.61 -33.30
C VAL A 568 -21.21 -0.95 -34.61
N ALA A 569 -21.91 -1.71 -35.45
CA ALA A 569 -22.44 -1.21 -36.71
C ALA A 569 -23.75 -0.44 -36.48
N GLY A 570 -23.91 0.68 -37.16
CA GLY A 570 -25.06 1.56 -37.00
C GLY A 570 -25.10 2.28 -35.66
N GLN A 571 -26.28 2.57 -35.15
CA GLN A 571 -26.53 3.14 -33.80
C GLN A 571 -25.82 4.47 -33.53
N HIS A 572 -25.68 5.36 -34.51
CA HIS A 572 -24.91 6.61 -34.45
C HIS A 572 -25.36 7.51 -33.30
N GLU A 573 -26.68 7.74 -33.12
CA GLU A 573 -27.22 8.55 -32.03
C GLU A 573 -26.84 7.99 -30.64
N ALA A 574 -26.85 6.66 -30.52
CA ALA A 574 -26.48 6.02 -29.26
C ALA A 574 -25.01 6.20 -28.93
N ILE A 575 -24.14 6.05 -29.92
CA ILE A 575 -22.68 6.18 -29.75
C ILE A 575 -22.32 7.64 -29.46
N GLU A 576 -22.91 8.61 -30.18
CA GLU A 576 -22.71 10.05 -29.95
C GLU A 576 -23.13 10.47 -28.54
N ALA A 577 -24.34 10.10 -28.11
CA ALA A 577 -24.88 10.46 -26.79
C ALA A 577 -24.01 9.93 -25.64
N ILE A 578 -23.51 8.68 -25.75
CA ILE A 578 -22.61 8.11 -24.76
C ILE A 578 -21.26 8.81 -24.76
N SER A 579 -20.70 9.05 -25.95
CA SER A 579 -19.41 9.70 -26.12
C SER A 579 -19.42 11.11 -25.52
N ASP A 580 -20.48 11.86 -25.75
CA ASP A 580 -20.67 13.20 -25.20
C ASP A 580 -20.84 13.20 -23.68
N ALA A 581 -21.58 12.28 -23.12
CA ALA A 581 -21.74 12.15 -21.68
C ALA A 581 -20.39 11.82 -21.00
N ILE A 582 -19.61 10.92 -21.58
CA ILE A 582 -18.28 10.56 -21.08
C ILE A 582 -17.32 11.74 -21.20
N ARG A 583 -17.32 12.47 -22.33
CA ARG A 583 -16.52 13.67 -22.52
C ARG A 583 -16.86 14.73 -21.48
N ARG A 584 -18.16 15.01 -21.22
CA ARG A 584 -18.60 15.96 -20.17
C ARG A 584 -18.08 15.56 -18.79
N SER A 585 -18.19 14.29 -18.42
CA SER A 585 -17.72 13.80 -17.15
C SER A 585 -16.20 13.93 -17.01
N ARG A 586 -15.45 13.54 -18.05
CA ARG A 586 -13.97 13.60 -18.06
C ARG A 586 -13.41 15.01 -18.13
N ALA A 587 -14.14 15.94 -18.74
CA ALA A 587 -13.81 17.37 -18.73
C ALA A 587 -14.10 18.05 -17.38
N GLY A 588 -14.67 17.33 -16.40
CA GLY A 588 -14.99 17.89 -15.08
C GLY A 588 -16.22 18.78 -15.07
N LEU A 589 -17.06 18.73 -16.11
CA LEU A 589 -18.28 19.54 -16.25
C LEU A 589 -19.51 18.90 -15.59
N GLN A 590 -19.34 17.69 -15.02
CA GLN A 590 -20.39 16.95 -14.31
C GLN A 590 -20.15 16.96 -12.80
N ASP A 591 -21.20 16.72 -12.00
CA ASP A 591 -21.09 16.61 -10.53
C ASP A 591 -20.17 15.46 -10.15
N LYS A 592 -19.04 15.77 -9.48
CA LYS A 592 -18.02 14.80 -9.04
C LYS A 592 -18.54 13.74 -8.08
N ARG A 593 -19.76 13.89 -7.57
CA ARG A 593 -20.39 12.91 -6.67
C ARG A 593 -21.08 11.79 -7.43
N LYS A 594 -21.46 11.99 -8.70
CA LYS A 594 -22.19 11.01 -9.51
C LYS A 594 -21.25 10.01 -10.23
N PRO A 595 -21.79 8.87 -10.73
CA PRO A 595 -21.09 8.00 -11.68
C PRO A 595 -20.64 8.75 -12.94
N ILE A 596 -19.70 8.19 -13.72
CA ILE A 596 -19.22 8.78 -14.99
C ILE A 596 -20.37 9.01 -15.96
N GLY A 597 -21.34 8.08 -15.99
CA GLY A 597 -22.55 8.17 -16.79
C GLY A 597 -23.56 7.10 -16.40
N SER A 598 -24.82 7.42 -16.61
CA SER A 598 -25.95 6.53 -16.35
C SER A 598 -26.91 6.53 -17.53
N PHE A 599 -27.16 5.36 -18.12
CA PHE A 599 -27.86 5.21 -19.39
C PHE A 599 -28.96 4.17 -19.32
N ILE A 600 -30.09 4.45 -20.00
CA ILE A 600 -31.10 3.41 -20.31
C ILE A 600 -31.08 3.16 -21.81
N PHE A 601 -30.84 1.92 -22.21
CA PHE A 601 -30.87 1.47 -23.61
C PHE A 601 -32.19 0.78 -23.93
N LEU A 602 -33.01 1.42 -24.75
CA LEU A 602 -34.29 0.90 -25.24
C LEU A 602 -34.11 0.32 -26.63
N GLY A 603 -34.73 -0.78 -26.91
CA GLY A 603 -34.71 -1.36 -28.24
C GLY A 603 -35.01 -2.84 -28.30
N THR A 604 -35.18 -3.38 -29.46
CA THR A 604 -35.43 -4.80 -29.69
C THR A 604 -34.22 -5.65 -29.33
N THR A 605 -34.40 -6.94 -29.23
CA THR A 605 -33.29 -7.88 -28.97
C THR A 605 -32.37 -7.97 -30.19
N GLY A 606 -31.04 -8.02 -29.97
CA GLY A 606 -30.06 -8.27 -31.04
C GLY A 606 -29.65 -7.04 -31.85
N VAL A 607 -29.98 -5.81 -31.41
CA VAL A 607 -29.59 -4.53 -32.05
C VAL A 607 -28.25 -3.95 -31.59
N GLY A 608 -27.54 -4.64 -30.71
CA GLY A 608 -26.18 -4.22 -30.27
C GLY A 608 -26.08 -3.62 -28.89
N LYS A 609 -27.14 -3.54 -28.05
CA LYS A 609 -27.10 -2.92 -26.68
C LYS A 609 -25.97 -3.45 -25.80
N THR A 610 -25.87 -4.77 -25.69
CA THR A 610 -24.81 -5.41 -24.87
C THR A 610 -23.42 -5.29 -25.52
N GLU A 611 -23.34 -5.29 -26.84
CA GLU A 611 -22.09 -5.17 -27.57
C GLU A 611 -21.48 -3.77 -27.41
N LEU A 612 -22.33 -2.73 -27.42
CA LEU A 612 -21.87 -1.36 -27.14
C LEU A 612 -21.31 -1.22 -25.70
N ALA A 613 -21.95 -1.87 -24.71
CA ALA A 613 -21.43 -1.88 -23.33
C ALA A 613 -20.06 -2.58 -23.24
N LYS A 614 -19.86 -3.68 -23.99
CA LYS A 614 -18.58 -4.39 -24.09
C LYS A 614 -17.51 -3.56 -24.79
N ALA A 615 -17.84 -2.97 -25.93
CA ALA A 615 -16.95 -2.09 -26.68
C ALA A 615 -16.49 -0.92 -25.83
N LEU A 616 -17.40 -0.34 -25.04
CA LEU A 616 -17.11 0.74 -24.12
C LEU A 616 -16.16 0.31 -22.99
N ALA A 617 -16.38 -0.87 -22.41
CA ALA A 617 -15.50 -1.41 -21.37
C ALA A 617 -14.08 -1.66 -21.91
N GLU A 618 -13.98 -2.31 -23.07
CA GLU A 618 -12.69 -2.56 -23.71
C GLU A 618 -11.95 -1.27 -24.05
N TYR A 619 -12.64 -0.28 -24.60
CA TYR A 619 -12.00 0.96 -25.01
C TYR A 619 -11.57 1.85 -23.85
N LEU A 620 -12.45 2.04 -22.86
CA LEU A 620 -12.17 2.92 -21.73
C LEU A 620 -11.24 2.30 -20.69
N PHE A 621 -11.34 0.98 -20.50
CA PHE A 621 -10.62 0.27 -19.44
C PHE A 621 -9.60 -0.74 -19.99
N ASN A 622 -9.44 -0.83 -21.33
CA ASN A 622 -8.57 -1.78 -22.03
C ASN A 622 -8.80 -3.26 -21.65
N ASP A 623 -9.99 -3.58 -21.14
CA ASP A 623 -10.37 -4.93 -20.73
C ASP A 623 -11.88 -5.12 -20.90
N GLU A 624 -12.30 -6.05 -21.78
CA GLU A 624 -13.71 -6.43 -21.91
C GLU A 624 -14.26 -7.02 -20.60
N ALA A 625 -13.42 -7.68 -19.80
CA ALA A 625 -13.78 -8.22 -18.50
C ALA A 625 -14.01 -7.12 -17.43
N ALA A 626 -13.72 -5.85 -17.72
CA ALA A 626 -14.12 -4.73 -16.88
C ALA A 626 -15.63 -4.42 -16.93
N MET A 627 -16.42 -5.24 -17.65
CA MET A 627 -17.87 -5.18 -17.62
C MET A 627 -18.45 -6.16 -16.58
N VAL A 628 -19.23 -5.61 -15.65
CA VAL A 628 -20.02 -6.39 -14.67
C VAL A 628 -21.45 -6.51 -15.18
N ARG A 629 -21.87 -7.69 -15.60
CA ARG A 629 -23.25 -7.95 -16.07
C ARG A 629 -24.08 -8.57 -14.97
N ILE A 630 -25.23 -7.98 -14.71
CA ILE A 630 -26.23 -8.46 -13.74
C ILE A 630 -27.57 -8.54 -14.47
N ASP A 631 -28.16 -9.74 -14.53
CA ASP A 631 -29.47 -9.97 -15.12
C ASP A 631 -30.55 -9.68 -14.09
N MET A 632 -31.38 -8.66 -14.35
CA MET A 632 -32.43 -8.23 -13.42
C MET A 632 -33.60 -9.22 -13.35
N SER A 633 -33.69 -10.16 -14.27
CA SER A 633 -34.67 -11.26 -14.17
C SER A 633 -34.45 -12.17 -12.95
N GLU A 634 -33.22 -12.20 -12.39
CA GLU A 634 -32.92 -12.91 -11.16
C GLU A 634 -33.34 -12.16 -9.89
N TYR A 635 -33.75 -10.89 -10.03
CA TYR A 635 -34.05 -9.96 -8.91
C TYR A 635 -35.50 -9.47 -8.92
N GLN A 636 -36.41 -10.33 -9.33
CA GLN A 636 -37.86 -10.06 -9.36
C GLN A 636 -38.49 -10.12 -7.98
N GLU A 637 -37.92 -10.90 -7.06
CA GLU A 637 -38.42 -11.09 -5.72
C GLU A 637 -37.66 -10.20 -4.72
N ARG A 638 -38.37 -9.73 -3.68
CA ARG A 638 -37.80 -8.89 -2.63
C ARG A 638 -36.58 -9.52 -1.94
N HIS A 639 -36.60 -10.83 -1.73
CA HIS A 639 -35.48 -11.54 -1.11
C HIS A 639 -34.23 -11.57 -2.00
N ALA A 640 -34.40 -11.54 -3.30
CA ALA A 640 -33.28 -11.52 -4.24
C ALA A 640 -32.56 -10.17 -4.21
N VAL A 641 -33.25 -9.07 -3.90
CA VAL A 641 -32.66 -7.72 -3.83
C VAL A 641 -31.54 -7.64 -2.78
N SER A 642 -31.67 -8.36 -1.66
CA SER A 642 -30.61 -8.39 -0.64
C SER A 642 -29.29 -9.01 -1.14
N ARG A 643 -29.33 -9.83 -2.21
CA ARG A 643 -28.09 -10.36 -2.82
C ARG A 643 -27.26 -9.29 -3.52
N LEU A 644 -27.87 -8.16 -3.93
CA LEU A 644 -27.13 -7.05 -4.55
C LEU A 644 -26.23 -6.32 -3.56
N ILE A 645 -26.70 -6.12 -2.31
CA ILE A 645 -26.04 -5.34 -1.26
C ILE A 645 -25.51 -6.20 -0.11
N GLY A 646 -25.78 -7.50 -0.10
CA GLY A 646 -25.45 -8.44 0.96
C GLY A 646 -26.65 -8.79 1.85
N ALA A 647 -26.61 -9.95 2.50
CA ALA A 647 -27.64 -10.38 3.44
C ALA A 647 -27.54 -9.62 4.77
N PRO A 648 -28.65 -9.32 5.45
CA PRO A 648 -28.64 -8.72 6.79
C PRO A 648 -27.98 -9.65 7.83
N PRO A 649 -27.49 -9.10 8.96
CA PRO A 649 -26.95 -9.92 10.05
C PRO A 649 -27.91 -11.00 10.51
N GLY A 650 -27.43 -12.23 10.62
CA GLY A 650 -28.22 -13.41 11.05
C GLY A 650 -28.88 -14.20 9.91
N TYR A 651 -28.77 -13.78 8.67
CA TYR A 651 -29.26 -14.54 7.50
C TYR A 651 -28.12 -15.31 6.82
N VAL A 652 -28.48 -16.43 6.15
CA VAL A 652 -27.55 -17.24 5.36
C VAL A 652 -26.97 -16.38 4.22
N GLY A 653 -25.63 -16.38 4.06
CA GLY A 653 -24.93 -15.57 3.06
C GLY A 653 -24.45 -14.20 3.56
N TYR A 654 -24.57 -13.87 4.84
CA TYR A 654 -24.06 -12.61 5.41
C TYR A 654 -22.55 -12.41 5.16
N ASP A 655 -21.76 -13.48 5.20
CA ASP A 655 -20.31 -13.42 5.00
C ASP A 655 -19.89 -13.25 3.53
N GLU A 656 -20.75 -13.59 2.57
CA GLU A 656 -20.43 -13.58 1.13
C GLU A 656 -20.40 -12.16 0.51
N GLY A 657 -21.01 -11.16 1.15
CA GLY A 657 -21.14 -9.81 0.60
C GLY A 657 -22.19 -9.72 -0.51
N GLY A 658 -22.49 -8.50 -1.00
CA GLY A 658 -23.45 -8.28 -2.08
C GLY A 658 -22.80 -8.42 -3.45
N GLN A 659 -23.51 -9.02 -4.42
CA GLN A 659 -22.98 -9.22 -5.78
C GLN A 659 -22.58 -7.90 -6.46
N LEU A 660 -23.42 -6.86 -6.40
CA LEU A 660 -23.14 -5.56 -6.99
C LEU A 660 -22.03 -4.83 -6.20
N THR A 661 -22.15 -4.80 -4.89
CA THR A 661 -21.20 -4.08 -4.03
C THR A 661 -19.81 -4.71 -4.05
N GLU A 662 -19.72 -6.04 -4.01
CA GLU A 662 -18.43 -6.74 -4.06
C GLU A 662 -17.78 -6.67 -5.46
N ALA A 663 -18.58 -6.75 -6.54
CA ALA A 663 -18.07 -6.59 -7.90
C ALA A 663 -17.44 -5.21 -8.12
N VAL A 664 -18.12 -4.13 -7.68
CA VAL A 664 -17.60 -2.76 -7.81
C VAL A 664 -16.44 -2.51 -6.86
N ARG A 665 -16.44 -3.09 -5.67
CA ARG A 665 -15.31 -3.02 -4.75
C ARG A 665 -14.04 -3.62 -5.34
N ARG A 666 -14.18 -4.76 -6.04
CA ARG A 666 -13.05 -5.42 -6.73
C ARG A 666 -12.63 -4.73 -8.01
N LYS A 667 -13.60 -4.15 -8.75
CA LYS A 667 -13.39 -3.45 -10.01
C LYS A 667 -14.06 -2.08 -9.96
N PRO A 668 -13.46 -1.09 -9.27
CA PRO A 668 -14.05 0.24 -9.10
C PRO A 668 -14.14 1.04 -10.42
N TYR A 669 -13.41 0.60 -11.44
CA TYR A 669 -13.47 1.10 -12.81
C TYR A 669 -14.10 0.03 -13.69
N SER A 670 -15.39 0.13 -13.93
CA SER A 670 -16.14 -0.87 -14.68
C SER A 670 -17.38 -0.30 -15.33
N VAL A 671 -17.83 -0.98 -16.36
CA VAL A 671 -19.18 -0.79 -16.93
C VAL A 671 -20.12 -1.76 -16.22
N ILE A 672 -21.11 -1.23 -15.52
CA ILE A 672 -22.14 -2.03 -14.87
C ILE A 672 -23.32 -2.13 -15.84
N LEU A 673 -23.57 -3.34 -16.35
CA LEU A 673 -24.69 -3.63 -17.21
C LEU A 673 -25.80 -4.32 -16.42
N LEU A 674 -26.90 -3.62 -16.21
CA LEU A 674 -28.12 -4.14 -15.59
C LEU A 674 -29.08 -4.51 -16.72
N ASP A 675 -29.15 -5.82 -17.03
CA ASP A 675 -29.91 -6.32 -18.17
C ASP A 675 -31.38 -6.56 -17.80
N GLU A 676 -32.30 -6.18 -18.67
CA GLU A 676 -33.77 -6.32 -18.50
C GLU A 676 -34.29 -5.64 -17.21
N ILE A 677 -33.95 -4.35 -17.03
CA ILE A 677 -34.26 -3.56 -15.81
C ILE A 677 -35.76 -3.53 -15.48
N GLU A 678 -36.63 -3.67 -16.46
CA GLU A 678 -38.10 -3.74 -16.29
C GLU A 678 -38.58 -4.95 -15.48
N LYS A 679 -37.75 -5.97 -15.36
CA LYS A 679 -38.07 -7.18 -14.58
C LYS A 679 -37.70 -7.07 -13.12
N ALA A 680 -36.92 -6.03 -12.75
CA ALA A 680 -36.45 -5.84 -11.40
C ALA A 680 -37.56 -5.52 -10.40
N HIS A 681 -37.41 -6.02 -9.17
CA HIS A 681 -38.26 -5.63 -8.06
C HIS A 681 -38.14 -4.11 -7.80
N PRO A 682 -39.23 -3.41 -7.41
CA PRO A 682 -39.22 -1.97 -7.12
C PRO A 682 -38.15 -1.51 -6.12
N ASP A 683 -37.73 -2.35 -5.18
CA ASP A 683 -36.68 -2.05 -4.22
C ASP A 683 -35.29 -1.93 -4.87
N VAL A 684 -35.05 -2.52 -6.03
CA VAL A 684 -33.80 -2.35 -6.80
C VAL A 684 -33.64 -0.89 -7.23
N PHE A 685 -34.70 -0.26 -7.68
CA PHE A 685 -34.68 1.16 -8.05
C PHE A 685 -34.32 2.06 -6.85
N ASN A 686 -34.79 1.72 -5.64
CA ASN A 686 -34.45 2.47 -4.44
C ASN A 686 -32.94 2.41 -4.11
N ILE A 687 -32.33 1.25 -4.32
CA ILE A 687 -30.86 1.08 -4.17
C ILE A 687 -30.12 1.88 -5.23
N LEU A 688 -30.54 1.79 -6.48
CA LEU A 688 -29.92 2.50 -7.60
C LEU A 688 -30.07 4.02 -7.49
N LEU A 689 -31.15 4.55 -6.89
CA LEU A 689 -31.27 5.98 -6.61
C LEU A 689 -30.11 6.51 -5.78
N GLN A 690 -29.69 5.78 -4.73
CA GLN A 690 -28.56 6.19 -3.92
C GLN A 690 -27.26 6.22 -4.73
N VAL A 691 -27.08 5.24 -5.62
CA VAL A 691 -25.90 5.18 -6.50
C VAL A 691 -25.89 6.35 -7.48
N LEU A 692 -27.03 6.66 -8.09
CA LEU A 692 -27.16 7.73 -9.11
C LEU A 692 -27.04 9.14 -8.51
N ASP A 693 -27.46 9.34 -7.26
CA ASP A 693 -27.39 10.65 -6.59
C ASP A 693 -26.02 10.90 -5.94
N ASP A 694 -25.53 9.92 -5.15
CA ASP A 694 -24.36 10.09 -4.31
C ASP A 694 -23.10 9.40 -4.86
N GLY A 695 -23.22 8.57 -5.91
CA GLY A 695 -22.12 7.76 -6.45
C GLY A 695 -21.55 6.78 -5.43
N ARG A 696 -22.34 6.36 -4.44
CA ARG A 696 -21.93 5.44 -3.39
C ARG A 696 -23.08 4.55 -2.96
N LEU A 697 -22.74 3.37 -2.46
CA LEU A 697 -23.72 2.42 -1.91
C LEU A 697 -23.14 1.79 -0.66
N THR A 698 -23.90 1.79 0.43
CA THR A 698 -23.49 1.12 1.68
C THR A 698 -23.96 -0.31 1.66
N ASP A 699 -23.04 -1.26 1.83
CA ASP A 699 -23.39 -2.68 1.97
C ASP A 699 -23.98 -2.99 3.35
N ASN A 700 -24.53 -4.19 3.51
CA ASN A 700 -25.12 -4.62 4.78
C ASN A 700 -24.10 -4.86 5.90
N LYS A 701 -22.78 -4.80 5.59
CA LYS A 701 -21.69 -4.80 6.58
C LYS A 701 -21.30 -3.37 7.01
N GLY A 702 -21.99 -2.35 6.51
CA GLY A 702 -21.69 -0.94 6.79
C GLY A 702 -20.54 -0.35 5.98
N ARG A 703 -20.01 -1.08 4.97
CA ARG A 703 -18.93 -0.60 4.13
C ARG A 703 -19.49 0.25 2.98
N VAL A 704 -18.91 1.40 2.76
CA VAL A 704 -19.27 2.30 1.65
C VAL A 704 -18.51 1.89 0.40
N VAL A 705 -19.24 1.54 -0.67
CA VAL A 705 -18.70 1.20 -1.98
C VAL A 705 -18.83 2.39 -2.91
N ASN A 706 -17.75 2.76 -3.58
CA ASN A 706 -17.66 3.93 -4.45
C ASN A 706 -17.98 3.57 -5.91
N PHE A 707 -19.01 4.22 -6.48
CA PHE A 707 -19.48 4.06 -7.85
C PHE A 707 -19.11 5.25 -8.76
N LYS A 708 -18.39 6.26 -8.26
CA LYS A 708 -18.09 7.48 -9.03
C LYS A 708 -17.29 7.23 -10.30
N ASN A 709 -16.54 6.14 -10.33
CA ASN A 709 -15.71 5.76 -11.47
C ASN A 709 -16.36 4.68 -12.34
N THR A 710 -17.63 4.39 -12.15
CA THR A 710 -18.37 3.40 -12.96
C THR A 710 -19.26 4.07 -14.01
N ILE A 711 -19.56 3.33 -15.05
CA ILE A 711 -20.60 3.67 -16.03
C ILE A 711 -21.74 2.69 -15.84
N ILE A 712 -22.93 3.19 -15.63
CA ILE A 712 -24.12 2.37 -15.38
C ILE A 712 -24.97 2.34 -16.65
N ILE A 713 -25.15 1.14 -17.22
CA ILE A 713 -25.98 0.91 -18.39
C ILE A 713 -27.11 -0.04 -17.98
N MET A 714 -28.33 0.39 -18.19
CA MET A 714 -29.55 -0.42 -18.00
C MET A 714 -30.15 -0.73 -19.34
N THR A 715 -30.36 -2.01 -19.66
CA THR A 715 -31.05 -2.38 -20.90
C THR A 715 -32.51 -2.68 -20.63
N SER A 716 -33.35 -2.36 -21.59
CA SER A 716 -34.78 -2.65 -21.51
C SER A 716 -35.34 -2.99 -22.90
N ASN A 717 -36.32 -3.90 -22.90
CA ASN A 717 -37.08 -4.25 -24.06
C ASN A 717 -38.50 -3.64 -24.06
N ILE A 718 -38.78 -2.69 -23.12
CA ILE A 718 -40.05 -1.97 -23.06
C ILE A 718 -40.28 -1.24 -24.37
N GLY A 719 -41.48 -1.42 -24.91
CA GLY A 719 -41.90 -0.76 -26.14
C GLY A 719 -41.25 -1.30 -27.42
N SER A 720 -40.62 -2.46 -27.38
CA SER A 720 -40.03 -3.10 -28.58
C SER A 720 -41.05 -3.31 -29.71
N HIS A 721 -42.34 -3.55 -29.38
CA HIS A 721 -43.43 -3.64 -30.36
C HIS A 721 -43.71 -2.29 -31.05
N ILE A 722 -43.66 -1.17 -30.30
CA ILE A 722 -43.85 0.19 -30.86
C ILE A 722 -42.73 0.50 -31.87
N ILE A 723 -41.49 0.14 -31.49
CA ILE A 723 -40.33 0.35 -32.36
C ILE A 723 -40.52 -0.48 -33.67
N GLN A 724 -40.89 -1.74 -33.52
CA GLN A 724 -41.10 -2.60 -34.70
C GLN A 724 -42.22 -2.10 -35.61
N GLU A 725 -43.37 -1.73 -35.05
CA GLU A 725 -44.51 -1.23 -35.83
C GLU A 725 -44.15 0.08 -36.55
N ASN A 726 -43.54 1.05 -35.89
CA ASN A 726 -43.23 2.34 -36.50
C ASN A 726 -42.12 2.26 -37.57
N PHE A 727 -41.24 1.23 -37.50
CA PHE A 727 -40.15 1.06 -38.45
C PHE A 727 -40.43 -0.03 -39.53
N GLN A 728 -41.58 -0.71 -39.52
CA GLN A 728 -41.91 -1.71 -40.52
C GLN A 728 -42.31 -1.14 -41.90
N ASP A 729 -43.04 0.01 -41.95
CA ASP A 729 -43.57 0.63 -43.17
C ASP A 729 -42.89 1.98 -43.49
N PHE A 730 -41.62 2.08 -43.30
CA PHE A 730 -40.87 3.32 -43.25
C PHE A 730 -40.08 3.55 -44.55
N ASP A 731 -40.21 4.76 -45.13
CA ASP A 731 -39.43 5.23 -46.28
C ASP A 731 -38.28 6.14 -45.73
N ASP A 732 -37.07 6.01 -46.26
CA ASP A 732 -35.84 6.71 -45.75
C ASP A 732 -35.95 8.24 -45.66
N SER A 733 -36.97 8.80 -46.36
CA SER A 733 -37.26 10.26 -46.33
C SER A 733 -37.86 10.79 -45.03
N ASP A 734 -38.49 9.93 -44.19
CA ASP A 734 -39.21 10.35 -42.97
C ASP A 734 -38.58 9.87 -41.68
N LYS A 735 -37.29 9.45 -41.72
CA LYS A 735 -36.57 8.81 -40.64
C LYS A 735 -36.55 9.64 -39.32
N ASP A 736 -36.28 10.94 -39.41
CA ASP A 736 -36.18 11.79 -38.23
C ASP A 736 -37.55 12.03 -37.57
N GLU A 737 -38.64 12.12 -38.34
CA GLU A 737 -40.00 12.31 -37.82
C GLU A 737 -40.51 11.03 -37.12
N VAL A 738 -40.27 9.86 -37.73
CA VAL A 738 -40.63 8.55 -37.17
C VAL A 738 -39.82 8.29 -35.90
N MET A 739 -38.54 8.68 -35.90
CA MET A 739 -37.67 8.55 -34.73
C MET A 739 -38.16 9.41 -33.57
N ALA A 740 -38.47 10.68 -33.80
CA ALA A 740 -39.00 11.58 -32.81
C ALA A 740 -40.35 11.13 -32.23
N LYS A 741 -41.24 10.65 -33.09
CA LYS A 741 -42.56 10.10 -32.70
C LYS A 741 -42.40 8.85 -31.85
N THR A 742 -41.56 7.92 -32.26
CA THR A 742 -41.28 6.68 -31.51
C THR A 742 -40.66 6.94 -30.16
N LYS A 743 -39.69 7.85 -30.11
CA LYS A 743 -39.03 8.28 -28.89
C LYS A 743 -40.03 8.85 -27.87
N ASN A 744 -40.95 9.71 -28.30
CA ASN A 744 -42.02 10.24 -27.45
C ASN A 744 -42.96 9.17 -26.89
N GLN A 745 -43.38 8.22 -27.74
CA GLN A 745 -44.23 7.12 -27.32
C GLN A 745 -43.53 6.20 -26.30
N LEU A 746 -42.26 5.92 -26.51
CA LEU A 746 -41.45 5.15 -25.58
C LEU A 746 -41.27 5.88 -24.24
N PHE A 747 -41.08 7.19 -24.28
CA PHE A 747 -40.93 8.00 -23.07
C PHE A 747 -42.21 8.01 -22.21
N GLU A 748 -43.37 8.05 -22.86
CA GLU A 748 -44.65 7.94 -22.16
C GLU A 748 -44.82 6.56 -21.53
N LEU A 749 -44.47 5.49 -22.27
CA LEU A 749 -44.56 4.14 -21.76
C LEU A 749 -43.57 3.90 -20.57
N LEU A 750 -42.37 4.44 -20.68
CA LEU A 750 -41.40 4.41 -19.57
C LEU A 750 -41.92 5.07 -18.31
N ARG A 751 -42.52 6.27 -18.43
CA ARG A 751 -43.12 6.99 -17.30
C ARG A 751 -44.24 6.22 -16.59
N GLN A 752 -44.91 5.36 -17.29
CA GLN A 752 -45.94 4.46 -16.72
C GLN A 752 -45.34 3.26 -16.00
N THR A 753 -44.18 2.80 -16.45
CA THR A 753 -43.55 1.59 -15.95
C THR A 753 -42.48 1.84 -14.87
N ILE A 754 -41.70 2.92 -15.01
CA ILE A 754 -40.61 3.29 -14.13
C ILE A 754 -40.94 4.61 -13.43
N ARG A 755 -40.63 4.72 -12.14
CA ARG A 755 -40.94 5.93 -11.32
C ARG A 755 -40.26 7.16 -11.91
N PRO A 756 -40.97 8.30 -12.03
CA PRO A 756 -40.42 9.55 -12.60
C PRO A 756 -39.18 10.05 -11.87
N GLU A 757 -39.09 9.85 -10.55
CA GLU A 757 -37.93 10.22 -9.74
C GLU A 757 -36.65 9.48 -10.13
N PHE A 758 -36.78 8.25 -10.63
CA PHE A 758 -35.66 7.47 -11.12
C PHE A 758 -35.23 7.93 -12.52
N LEU A 759 -36.21 8.15 -13.42
CA LEU A 759 -35.92 8.61 -14.79
C LEU A 759 -35.22 9.97 -14.82
N ASN A 760 -35.58 10.89 -13.88
CA ASN A 760 -34.96 12.22 -13.76
C ASN A 760 -33.49 12.17 -13.30
N ARG A 761 -32.98 11.05 -12.86
CA ARG A 761 -31.59 10.90 -12.41
C ARG A 761 -30.70 10.20 -13.43
N ILE A 762 -31.28 9.68 -14.48
CA ILE A 762 -30.58 9.11 -15.61
C ILE A 762 -30.03 10.22 -16.50
N ASP A 763 -28.77 10.13 -16.88
CA ASP A 763 -28.14 11.14 -17.74
C ASP A 763 -28.73 11.13 -19.15
N GLU A 764 -28.91 9.94 -19.75
CA GLU A 764 -29.47 9.80 -21.09
C GLU A 764 -30.32 8.53 -21.25
N ILE A 765 -31.43 8.66 -21.97
CA ILE A 765 -32.30 7.54 -22.41
C ILE A 765 -32.13 7.39 -23.92
N ILE A 766 -31.53 6.29 -24.32
CA ILE A 766 -31.07 6.05 -25.68
C ILE A 766 -31.94 4.97 -26.35
N MET A 767 -32.49 5.30 -27.52
CA MET A 767 -33.24 4.37 -28.33
C MET A 767 -32.34 3.72 -29.38
N PHE A 768 -32.26 2.41 -29.38
CA PHE A 768 -31.61 1.61 -30.42
C PHE A 768 -32.58 1.33 -31.55
N THR A 769 -32.20 1.69 -32.76
CA THR A 769 -32.99 1.46 -33.96
C THR A 769 -32.87 0.01 -34.44
N PRO A 770 -33.89 -0.52 -35.12
CA PRO A 770 -33.76 -1.79 -35.84
C PRO A 770 -32.62 -1.72 -36.88
N LEU A 771 -31.89 -2.80 -37.06
CA LEU A 771 -30.77 -2.87 -37.99
C LEU A 771 -31.23 -2.87 -39.44
N SER A 772 -30.63 -2.05 -40.29
CA SER A 772 -30.78 -2.07 -41.74
C SER A 772 -30.02 -3.26 -42.35
N ARG A 773 -30.31 -3.60 -43.61
CA ARG A 773 -29.61 -4.67 -44.34
C ARG A 773 -28.10 -4.40 -44.47
N ASP A 774 -27.73 -3.17 -44.72
CA ASP A 774 -26.34 -2.77 -44.86
C ASP A 774 -25.59 -2.90 -43.53
N GLU A 775 -26.20 -2.47 -42.42
CA GLU A 775 -25.63 -2.61 -41.07
C GLU A 775 -25.46 -4.09 -40.68
N VAL A 776 -26.38 -4.97 -41.09
CA VAL A 776 -26.23 -6.43 -40.90
C VAL A 776 -25.04 -6.96 -41.71
N GLY A 777 -24.85 -6.48 -42.95
CA GLY A 777 -23.67 -6.79 -43.76
C GLY A 777 -22.36 -6.42 -43.06
N ASP A 778 -22.32 -5.25 -42.45
CA ASP A 778 -21.15 -4.82 -41.68
C ASP A 778 -20.93 -5.67 -40.43
N ILE A 779 -21.99 -6.07 -39.71
CA ILE A 779 -21.89 -7.02 -38.58
C ILE A 779 -21.33 -8.38 -39.05
N VAL A 780 -21.73 -8.86 -40.22
CA VAL A 780 -21.19 -10.10 -40.80
C VAL A 780 -19.68 -9.96 -41.03
N LYS A 781 -19.24 -8.87 -41.65
CA LYS A 781 -17.81 -8.59 -41.88
C LYS A 781 -17.02 -8.58 -40.58
N LEU A 782 -17.54 -7.91 -39.53
CA LEU A 782 -16.92 -7.87 -38.21
C LEU A 782 -16.82 -9.25 -37.57
N GLN A 783 -17.89 -10.04 -37.58
CA GLN A 783 -17.86 -11.40 -37.03
C GLN A 783 -16.98 -12.35 -37.86
N PHE A 784 -16.96 -12.21 -39.19
CA PHE A 784 -16.06 -12.97 -40.02
C PHE A 784 -14.60 -12.63 -39.78
N LYS A 785 -14.27 -11.38 -39.53
CA LYS A 785 -12.92 -10.95 -39.12
C LYS A 785 -12.45 -11.63 -37.83
N GLN A 786 -13.34 -11.86 -36.87
CA GLN A 786 -13.00 -12.63 -35.65
C GLN A 786 -12.67 -14.09 -36.00
N VAL A 787 -13.42 -14.69 -36.95
CA VAL A 787 -13.12 -16.04 -37.45
C VAL A 787 -11.75 -16.07 -38.15
N GLN A 788 -11.45 -15.06 -38.96
CA GLN A 788 -10.14 -14.92 -39.62
C GLN A 788 -8.99 -14.88 -38.58
N GLN A 789 -9.15 -14.09 -37.51
CA GLN A 789 -8.14 -14.01 -36.43
C GLN A 789 -7.93 -15.35 -35.73
N THR A 790 -9.01 -16.05 -35.37
CA THR A 790 -8.93 -17.38 -34.74
C THR A 790 -8.24 -18.41 -35.65
N LEU A 791 -8.48 -18.39 -36.94
CA LEU A 791 -7.85 -19.29 -37.89
C LEU A 791 -6.39 -18.92 -38.19
N ALA A 792 -6.04 -17.63 -38.17
CA ALA A 792 -4.68 -17.14 -38.32
C ALA A 792 -3.76 -17.65 -37.18
N GLU A 793 -4.27 -17.79 -35.95
CA GLU A 793 -3.54 -18.41 -34.83
C GLU A 793 -3.18 -19.89 -35.11
N MET A 794 -3.94 -20.56 -35.95
CA MET A 794 -3.69 -21.92 -36.41
C MET A 794 -2.84 -21.98 -37.70
N GLY A 795 -2.42 -20.82 -38.24
CA GLY A 795 -1.68 -20.72 -39.49
C GLY A 795 -2.57 -20.84 -40.76
N ILE A 796 -3.91 -20.69 -40.65
CA ILE A 796 -4.84 -20.79 -41.76
C ILE A 796 -5.37 -19.39 -42.11
N THR A 797 -5.25 -19.00 -43.37
CA THR A 797 -5.82 -17.75 -43.89
C THR A 797 -7.12 -18.03 -44.59
N ILE A 798 -8.20 -17.32 -44.22
CA ILE A 798 -9.53 -17.43 -44.89
C ILE A 798 -9.99 -16.08 -45.42
N GLU A 799 -10.47 -16.04 -46.64
CA GLU A 799 -11.12 -14.90 -47.30
C GLU A 799 -12.52 -15.29 -47.72
N ALA A 800 -13.47 -14.38 -47.71
CA ALA A 800 -14.83 -14.62 -48.16
C ALA A 800 -15.17 -13.74 -49.37
N SER A 801 -15.94 -14.30 -50.34
CA SER A 801 -16.50 -13.50 -51.41
C SER A 801 -17.63 -12.59 -50.88
N GLU A 802 -17.89 -11.48 -51.56
CA GLU A 802 -19.01 -10.58 -51.19
C GLU A 802 -20.37 -11.32 -51.22
N GLU A 803 -20.58 -12.21 -52.20
CA GLU A 803 -21.77 -13.04 -52.30
C GLU A 803 -21.95 -13.97 -51.10
N ALA A 804 -20.86 -14.54 -50.56
CA ALA A 804 -20.91 -15.38 -49.38
C ALA A 804 -21.22 -14.56 -48.09
N LEU A 805 -20.69 -13.34 -47.99
CA LEU A 805 -21.00 -12.44 -46.86
C LEU A 805 -22.44 -11.95 -46.90
N ASP A 806 -22.98 -11.60 -48.10
CA ASP A 806 -24.36 -11.19 -48.25
C ASP A 806 -25.34 -12.33 -47.94
N TRP A 807 -25.00 -13.56 -48.35
CA TRP A 807 -25.81 -14.73 -48.02
C TRP A 807 -25.81 -15.03 -46.51
N LEU A 808 -24.67 -14.85 -45.85
CA LEU A 808 -24.59 -14.93 -44.38
C LEU A 808 -25.48 -13.88 -43.71
N ALA A 809 -25.48 -12.64 -44.23
CA ALA A 809 -26.34 -11.59 -43.74
C ALA A 809 -27.84 -11.96 -43.87
N GLN A 810 -28.26 -12.49 -45.01
CA GLN A 810 -29.64 -12.93 -45.22
C GLN A 810 -30.05 -14.07 -44.28
N LEU A 811 -29.18 -15.06 -44.08
CA LEU A 811 -29.45 -16.20 -43.21
C LEU A 811 -29.38 -15.84 -41.72
N GLY A 812 -28.59 -14.83 -41.36
CA GLY A 812 -28.33 -14.42 -39.99
C GLY A 812 -29.22 -13.30 -39.47
N TYR A 813 -30.01 -12.67 -40.30
CA TYR A 813 -30.95 -11.62 -39.93
C TYR A 813 -32.35 -12.18 -39.67
N ASP A 814 -32.93 -11.74 -38.56
CA ASP A 814 -34.31 -12.01 -38.20
C ASP A 814 -34.96 -10.70 -37.72
N PRO A 815 -36.14 -10.29 -38.28
CA PRO A 815 -36.79 -9.03 -37.87
C PRO A 815 -37.12 -8.94 -36.38
N GLN A 816 -37.34 -10.07 -35.70
CA GLN A 816 -37.66 -10.10 -34.26
C GLN A 816 -36.40 -10.19 -33.36
N PHE A 817 -35.38 -10.90 -33.84
CA PHE A 817 -34.18 -11.21 -33.05
C PHE A 817 -32.93 -10.46 -33.56
N GLY A 818 -33.07 -9.59 -34.55
CA GLY A 818 -31.99 -8.79 -35.12
C GLY A 818 -30.82 -9.65 -35.63
N ALA A 819 -29.60 -9.29 -35.35
CA ALA A 819 -28.38 -10.04 -35.72
C ALA A 819 -28.00 -11.18 -34.75
N ARG A 820 -28.84 -11.49 -33.75
CA ARG A 820 -28.51 -12.55 -32.75
C ARG A 820 -28.36 -13.95 -33.37
N PRO A 821 -29.13 -14.35 -34.39
CA PRO A 821 -28.95 -15.64 -35.03
C PRO A 821 -27.64 -15.78 -35.81
N LEU A 822 -27.02 -14.67 -36.24
CA LEU A 822 -25.85 -14.66 -37.11
C LEU A 822 -24.67 -15.47 -36.53
N LYS A 823 -24.38 -15.34 -35.26
CA LYS A 823 -23.31 -16.11 -34.60
C LYS A 823 -23.55 -17.63 -34.72
N ARG A 824 -24.82 -18.07 -34.61
CA ARG A 824 -25.17 -19.50 -34.78
C ARG A 824 -25.04 -19.94 -36.22
N VAL A 825 -25.40 -19.08 -37.18
CA VAL A 825 -25.27 -19.36 -38.61
C VAL A 825 -23.77 -19.52 -38.95
N ILE A 826 -22.92 -18.61 -38.56
CA ILE A 826 -21.45 -18.70 -38.74
C ILE A 826 -20.92 -20.00 -38.13
N GLN A 827 -21.27 -20.28 -36.87
CA GLN A 827 -20.83 -21.50 -36.19
C GLN A 827 -21.29 -22.76 -36.95
N LYS A 828 -22.56 -22.82 -37.32
CA LYS A 828 -23.16 -24.04 -37.93
C LYS A 828 -22.76 -24.22 -39.38
N ARG A 829 -22.66 -23.14 -40.15
CA ARG A 829 -22.45 -23.20 -41.60
C ARG A 829 -20.98 -23.05 -42.01
N ILE A 830 -20.18 -22.37 -41.21
CA ILE A 830 -18.76 -22.14 -41.51
C ILE A 830 -17.88 -22.98 -40.59
N LEU A 831 -17.88 -22.72 -39.30
CA LEU A 831 -16.92 -23.33 -38.38
C LEU A 831 -17.07 -24.85 -38.28
N ASN A 832 -18.32 -25.36 -38.24
CA ASN A 832 -18.55 -26.81 -38.19
C ASN A 832 -18.15 -27.53 -39.50
N GLU A 833 -18.37 -26.92 -40.65
CA GLU A 833 -17.98 -27.52 -41.93
C GLU A 833 -16.45 -27.41 -42.12
N LEU A 834 -15.89 -26.25 -41.80
CA LEU A 834 -14.44 -26.05 -41.85
C LEU A 834 -13.68 -27.03 -40.92
N SER A 835 -14.20 -27.28 -39.72
CA SER A 835 -13.62 -28.24 -38.80
C SER A 835 -13.59 -29.67 -39.36
N LYS A 836 -14.61 -30.08 -40.12
CA LYS A 836 -14.62 -31.37 -40.77
C LYS A 836 -13.56 -31.48 -41.89
N GLU A 837 -13.37 -30.42 -42.66
CA GLU A 837 -12.36 -30.36 -43.72
C GLU A 837 -10.93 -30.35 -43.16
N ILE A 838 -10.71 -29.67 -42.07
CA ILE A 838 -9.42 -29.67 -41.31
C ILE A 838 -9.14 -31.06 -40.73
N LEU A 839 -10.13 -31.68 -40.06
CA LEU A 839 -9.96 -33.02 -39.48
C LEU A 839 -9.83 -34.12 -40.57
N ALA A 840 -10.42 -33.91 -41.75
CA ALA A 840 -10.25 -34.82 -42.90
C ALA A 840 -8.89 -34.66 -43.60
N GLY A 841 -8.01 -33.74 -43.14
CA GLY A 841 -6.70 -33.50 -43.73
C GLY A 841 -6.74 -32.84 -45.10
N LYS A 842 -7.85 -32.22 -45.47
CA LYS A 842 -7.95 -31.47 -46.73
C LYS A 842 -7.42 -30.05 -46.64
N ILE A 843 -7.33 -29.54 -45.43
CA ILE A 843 -6.82 -28.21 -45.10
C ILE A 843 -5.68 -28.37 -44.13
N ASP A 844 -4.47 -28.03 -44.57
CA ASP A 844 -3.24 -28.07 -43.75
C ASP A 844 -2.88 -26.69 -43.17
N LYS A 845 -1.89 -26.66 -42.31
CA LYS A 845 -1.25 -25.38 -41.89
C LYS A 845 -0.69 -24.65 -43.10
N ASP A 846 -0.77 -23.34 -43.08
CA ASP A 846 -0.37 -22.44 -44.18
C ASP A 846 -1.27 -22.50 -45.43
N SER A 847 -2.51 -23.04 -45.29
CA SER A 847 -3.47 -23.04 -46.35
C SER A 847 -4.19 -21.70 -46.50
N LYS A 848 -4.38 -21.24 -47.72
CA LYS A 848 -5.23 -20.11 -48.05
C LYS A 848 -6.57 -20.61 -48.59
N ILE A 849 -7.63 -20.27 -47.90
CA ILE A 849 -8.99 -20.74 -48.16
C ILE A 849 -9.82 -19.56 -48.64
N LYS A 850 -10.56 -19.74 -49.74
CA LYS A 850 -11.60 -18.82 -50.16
C LYS A 850 -12.94 -19.42 -49.85
N LEU A 851 -13.75 -18.74 -49.01
CA LEU A 851 -15.15 -19.06 -48.81
C LEU A 851 -15.96 -18.46 -49.95
N ASP A 852 -16.63 -19.30 -50.70
CA ASP A 852 -17.46 -18.88 -51.82
C ASP A 852 -18.84 -19.56 -51.74
N MET A 853 -19.78 -19.15 -52.59
CA MET A 853 -21.11 -19.70 -52.63
C MET A 853 -21.36 -20.40 -53.95
N PHE A 854 -21.83 -21.64 -53.89
CA PHE A 854 -22.26 -22.39 -55.06
C PHE A 854 -23.55 -23.14 -54.76
N ASP A 855 -24.57 -22.96 -55.57
CA ASP A 855 -25.88 -23.64 -55.49
C ASP A 855 -26.53 -23.56 -54.09
N ASN A 856 -26.52 -22.33 -53.50
CA ASN A 856 -27.01 -22.02 -52.14
C ASN A 856 -26.27 -22.76 -50.98
N LYS A 857 -25.03 -23.21 -51.22
CA LYS A 857 -24.17 -23.84 -50.24
C LYS A 857 -22.84 -23.14 -50.17
N PHE A 858 -22.29 -23.03 -48.95
CA PHE A 858 -20.91 -22.54 -48.74
C PHE A 858 -19.89 -23.59 -49.19
N VAL A 859 -18.94 -23.17 -50.00
CA VAL A 859 -17.87 -24.02 -50.51
C VAL A 859 -16.53 -23.42 -50.09
N PHE A 860 -15.63 -24.25 -49.56
CA PHE A 860 -14.28 -23.88 -49.22
C PHE A 860 -13.33 -24.23 -50.35
N LEU A 861 -12.82 -23.23 -51.05
CA LEU A 861 -11.87 -23.40 -52.17
C LEU A 861 -10.44 -23.20 -51.64
N ASN A 862 -9.62 -24.24 -51.74
CA ASN A 862 -8.21 -24.15 -51.40
C ASN A 862 -7.42 -23.65 -52.65
N GLU A 863 -6.58 -22.63 -52.50
CA GLU A 863 -5.78 -22.11 -53.61
C GLU A 863 -4.83 -23.17 -54.19
N LYS A 864 -4.46 -24.19 -53.46
CA LYS A 864 -3.65 -25.33 -53.95
C LYS A 864 -4.40 -26.18 -55.00
N ASP A 865 -5.72 -26.23 -54.95
CA ASP A 865 -6.50 -27.03 -55.89
C ASP A 865 -6.66 -26.38 -57.30
N LYS A 866 -6.38 -25.06 -57.41
CA LYS A 866 -6.34 -24.35 -58.70
C LYS A 866 -5.12 -24.64 -59.56
N ALA A 867 -4.08 -25.24 -58.99
CA ALA A 867 -2.85 -25.60 -59.74
C ALA A 867 -2.89 -26.99 -60.39
N THR A 868 -3.97 -27.75 -60.15
CA THR A 868 -4.14 -29.14 -60.62
C THR A 868 -5.40 -29.36 -61.50
N ALA A 869 -6.18 -28.29 -61.84
CA ALA A 869 -7.31 -28.37 -62.80
C ALA A 869 -7.03 -27.73 -64.14
#